data_a21259da44d56ba7168c2932d600fcbb
#
_entry.id   a21259da44d56ba7168c2932d600fcbb
#
_cell.length_a   1.000
_cell.length_b   1.000
_cell.length_c   1.000
_cell.angle_alpha   90.00
_cell.angle_beta   90.00
_cell.angle_gamma   90.00
#
_symmetry.space_group_name_H-M   'P 1'
#
loop_
_entity.id
_entity.type
_entity.pdbx_description
1 polymer ?
#
loop_
_entity_poly.entity_id
_entity_poly.type
_entity_poly.pdbx_seq_one_letter_code
_entity_poly.pdbx_strand_id
1 'polypeptide(L)'
;MYSKMSNPDWESLQLKAVRSLFLAVSSVFVVFYGFTGTALASDSKEAETQAPLLLSSVSESASPEETLSAQSLADDSPEKSLFLETSLSENLLAEAPATEALLAEGLPAEALPSESLPSESLPSESLSSESLSSESFPSESFPSENLNAEDPGGVAVDSTNAADLKVPFRFGASVSTSPGFDEVVGAHAFVPIRQTAGESITFVEGSVQLTSGSPSLSANLGHRKYDADNDLINGGYIGVDSRTTDDSTFYQLAAGYERIAEDWEIRANGYLPVGDQTSAIASIDNVTTLQANSQFEGNQLVLSSMQERQRVYQQENALGGFDVEVGTDLAKWDSGDLTGHVGAYLLTGEESSLGVQGRLESDFASRFNAGLSLQHDGVFGTSVGFSVRASFPGPRFHRDEQREFQDQNEVAIRLRDPITRRPNVAINVIQESETTVENNTSPLRNPEEEQDYRFVHVDLAGGAGAGDGTYENPFGAVEDAIALLNTDTDTYSDGNTVVYVDGENAPTTTVPGFSVPDRVRVLSQGPTQTIAGMAFPGFPSTATRLPFSVDQNFNVESDAPNANGITVELPDSNDGVFPTITGGANADLVSLGESTVLAGFEIRDAANHGVTAANVNNVELRNNLIENVGGSGISLDNVGGSVVLFDNEINNSGDRGIHIQNSLTEQAVEVAIAGFDLNSNPVGMEFLAIASETESPSQRVSIGPSTTANTSEGTPNNTVLTNSILNSANQGIIAEATGSTASLTSTATQEIEIANTTVDGSGAEGVRVLTRDGASSQEFSFASGTVSDSAGNGFTFVNGEANTGPIRTAAVQELIVRNSTISDNGGNGIDVTLADAGAQELVIASTKRSHSSAITALW
;
A
#
# COMPACT_ATOMS: atom_id res chain seq x y z
N MET A 1 15.86 1.53 -17.36
CA MET A 1 15.48 2.14 -18.65
C MET A 1 15.63 1.10 -19.75
N TYR A 2 14.66 0.23 -19.91
CA TYR A 2 14.48 -0.55 -21.12
C TYR A 2 13.00 -0.46 -21.49
N SER A 3 12.74 0.23 -22.60
CA SER A 3 11.41 0.43 -23.11
C SER A 3 10.91 -0.86 -23.73
N LYS A 4 9.71 -1.28 -23.36
CA LYS A 4 8.90 -2.28 -24.04
C LYS A 4 8.79 -1.90 -25.54
N MET A 5 9.38 -2.67 -26.42
CA MET A 5 8.94 -2.78 -27.81
C MET A 5 7.96 -3.96 -27.86
N SER A 6 6.69 -3.67 -27.73
CA SER A 6 5.63 -4.61 -28.10
C SER A 6 5.57 -4.65 -29.61
N ASN A 7 5.89 -5.80 -30.21
CA ASN A 7 5.73 -6.02 -31.64
C ASN A 7 4.36 -6.66 -31.88
N PRO A 8 3.35 -5.94 -32.41
CA PRO A 8 1.99 -6.44 -32.54
C PRO A 8 1.81 -7.55 -33.57
N ASP A 9 2.80 -7.83 -34.39
CA ASP A 9 2.68 -8.83 -35.46
C ASP A 9 2.95 -10.28 -35.00
N TRP A 10 3.62 -10.49 -33.87
CA TRP A 10 3.85 -11.83 -33.33
C TRP A 10 2.62 -12.44 -32.68
N GLU A 11 1.83 -11.65 -31.97
CA GLU A 11 0.56 -12.16 -31.40
C GLU A 11 -0.45 -12.56 -32.47
N SER A 12 -0.50 -11.85 -33.61
CA SER A 12 -1.41 -12.19 -34.70
C SER A 12 -0.99 -13.46 -35.44
N LEU A 13 0.30 -13.75 -35.52
CA LEU A 13 0.85 -14.98 -36.10
C LEU A 13 0.65 -16.19 -35.17
N GLN A 14 0.86 -16.00 -33.87
CA GLN A 14 0.59 -17.04 -32.86
C GLN A 14 -0.91 -17.38 -32.81
N LEU A 15 -1.81 -16.38 -32.79
CA LEU A 15 -3.25 -16.62 -32.80
C LEU A 15 -3.74 -17.33 -34.08
N LYS A 16 -3.13 -17.05 -35.24
CA LYS A 16 -3.48 -17.74 -36.50
C LYS A 16 -2.96 -19.16 -36.52
N ALA A 17 -1.74 -19.41 -36.03
CA ALA A 17 -1.17 -20.75 -35.94
C ALA A 17 -1.94 -21.61 -34.91
N VAL A 18 -2.26 -21.08 -33.75
CA VAL A 18 -3.06 -21.72 -32.71
C VAL A 18 -4.48 -21.97 -33.20
N ARG A 19 -5.10 -21.03 -33.89
CA ARG A 19 -6.45 -21.20 -34.44
C ARG A 19 -6.51 -22.25 -35.54
N SER A 20 -5.50 -22.36 -36.38
CA SER A 20 -5.41 -23.38 -37.40
C SER A 20 -5.14 -24.80 -36.80
N LEU A 21 -4.32 -24.85 -35.75
CA LEU A 21 -4.05 -26.07 -34.99
C LEU A 21 -5.29 -26.48 -34.17
N PHE A 22 -5.98 -25.51 -33.55
CA PHE A 22 -7.23 -25.76 -32.81
C PHE A 22 -8.36 -26.27 -33.71
N LEU A 23 -8.47 -25.76 -34.94
CA LEU A 23 -9.44 -26.29 -35.93
C LEU A 23 -9.07 -27.69 -36.42
N ALA A 24 -7.79 -28.01 -36.54
CA ALA A 24 -7.34 -29.36 -36.86
C ALA A 24 -7.57 -30.33 -35.68
N VAL A 25 -7.30 -29.94 -34.44
CA VAL A 25 -7.52 -30.77 -33.25
C VAL A 25 -9.02 -30.87 -32.91
N SER A 26 -9.80 -29.79 -33.07
CA SER A 26 -11.26 -29.84 -32.89
C SER A 26 -11.95 -30.75 -33.89
N SER A 27 -11.42 -30.84 -35.13
CA SER A 27 -11.95 -31.79 -36.14
C SER A 27 -11.67 -33.23 -35.75
N VAL A 28 -10.58 -33.50 -35.02
CA VAL A 28 -10.25 -34.82 -34.47
C VAL A 28 -11.17 -35.14 -33.26
N PHE A 29 -11.48 -34.15 -32.43
CA PHE A 29 -12.38 -34.32 -31.27
C PHE A 29 -13.82 -34.55 -31.67
N VAL A 30 -14.32 -33.89 -32.71
CA VAL A 30 -15.70 -34.13 -33.24
C VAL A 30 -15.87 -35.54 -33.79
N VAL A 31 -14.83 -36.14 -34.36
CA VAL A 31 -14.87 -37.55 -34.80
C VAL A 31 -14.85 -38.53 -33.61
N PHE A 32 -14.23 -38.17 -32.48
CA PHE A 32 -14.20 -39.01 -31.28
C PHE A 32 -15.50 -38.95 -30.48
N TYR A 33 -16.17 -37.79 -30.40
CA TYR A 33 -17.47 -37.66 -29.68
C TYR A 33 -18.66 -38.20 -30.47
N GLY A 34 -18.53 -38.41 -31.78
CA GLY A 34 -19.58 -39.02 -32.62
C GLY A 34 -19.79 -40.52 -32.39
N PHE A 35 -18.87 -41.20 -31.71
CA PHE A 35 -18.94 -42.67 -31.54
C PHE A 35 -19.28 -43.13 -30.12
N THR A 36 -19.41 -42.23 -29.14
CA THR A 36 -19.78 -42.60 -27.75
C THR A 36 -21.02 -41.86 -27.22
N GLY A 37 -21.90 -41.43 -28.11
CA GLY A 37 -23.12 -40.72 -27.76
C GLY A 37 -24.31 -41.60 -27.46
N THR A 38 -24.25 -42.50 -26.48
CA THR A 38 -25.42 -43.03 -25.77
C THR A 38 -24.97 -43.57 -24.41
N ALA A 39 -24.86 -42.76 -23.39
CA ALA A 39 -25.25 -43.04 -22.00
C ALA A 39 -24.75 -41.90 -21.07
N LEU A 40 -25.71 -41.44 -20.25
CA LEU A 40 -25.57 -40.58 -19.10
C LEU A 40 -25.68 -39.06 -19.37
N ALA A 41 -26.95 -38.65 -19.56
CA ALA A 41 -27.43 -37.36 -19.15
C ALA A 41 -28.00 -37.49 -17.73
N SER A 42 -27.33 -36.91 -16.73
CA SER A 42 -28.00 -36.41 -15.51
C SER A 42 -27.04 -35.56 -14.71
N ASP A 43 -27.47 -34.34 -14.50
CA ASP A 43 -27.16 -33.42 -13.38
C ASP A 43 -25.69 -33.11 -12.99
N SER A 44 -25.25 -31.91 -13.36
CA SER A 44 -24.66 -31.00 -12.40
C SER A 44 -24.60 -29.56 -12.95
N LYS A 45 -25.45 -28.74 -12.38
CA LYS A 45 -25.32 -27.25 -12.41
C LYS A 45 -24.34 -26.83 -11.35
N GLU A 46 -23.58 -25.79 -11.73
CA GLU A 46 -22.99 -24.77 -10.86
C GLU A 46 -21.78 -25.13 -9.99
N ALA A 47 -20.62 -24.69 -10.41
CA ALA A 47 -19.61 -24.11 -9.52
C ALA A 47 -18.78 -23.10 -10.29
N GLU A 48 -19.21 -21.84 -10.30
CA GLU A 48 -18.37 -20.67 -10.57
C GLU A 48 -17.48 -20.40 -9.36
N THR A 49 -16.18 -20.42 -9.55
CA THR A 49 -15.18 -20.05 -8.55
C THR A 49 -14.96 -18.55 -8.62
N GLN A 50 -15.48 -17.82 -7.64
CA GLN A 50 -15.11 -16.42 -7.38
C GLN A 50 -14.11 -16.35 -6.22
N ALA A 51 -13.02 -15.66 -6.47
CA ALA A 51 -12.07 -15.21 -5.46
C ALA A 51 -12.71 -14.12 -4.57
N PRO A 52 -12.35 -14.02 -3.27
CA PRO A 52 -12.94 -13.04 -2.37
C PRO A 52 -12.24 -11.69 -2.44
N LEU A 53 -12.99 -10.66 -2.84
CA LEU A 53 -12.69 -9.26 -2.53
C LEU A 53 -13.30 -8.93 -1.17
N LEU A 54 -12.44 -8.57 -0.23
CA LEU A 54 -12.81 -7.91 1.02
C LEU A 54 -13.32 -6.50 0.73
N LEU A 55 -14.54 -6.20 1.14
CA LEU A 55 -14.98 -4.84 1.42
C LEU A 55 -15.99 -4.83 2.57
N SER A 56 -15.67 -3.96 3.49
CA SER A 56 -16.28 -3.57 4.74
C SER A 56 -17.74 -3.13 4.68
N SER A 57 -18.36 -3.30 5.85
CA SER A 57 -19.36 -2.46 6.52
C SER A 57 -20.77 -2.34 5.95
N VAL A 58 -21.74 -2.47 6.78
CA VAL A 58 -22.62 -1.46 7.38
C VAL A 58 -23.69 -2.16 8.21
N SER A 59 -23.82 -1.65 9.40
CA SER A 59 -24.86 -1.87 10.40
C SER A 59 -26.26 -1.48 9.94
N GLU A 60 -27.27 -2.18 10.39
CA GLU A 60 -28.51 -1.53 10.81
C GLU A 60 -29.30 -2.41 11.78
N SER A 61 -29.46 -1.85 12.93
CA SER A 61 -30.51 -1.82 13.96
C SER A 61 -31.72 -2.74 13.88
N ALA A 62 -32.02 -3.36 15.01
CA ALA A 62 -33.29 -3.23 15.77
C ALA A 62 -33.27 -4.12 17.02
N SER A 63 -33.45 -3.50 18.17
CA SER A 63 -33.94 -4.13 19.39
C SER A 63 -35.48 -4.28 19.31
N PRO A 64 -36.20 -5.01 20.17
CA PRO A 64 -36.26 -4.68 21.62
C PRO A 64 -36.44 -5.84 22.61
N GLU A 65 -36.10 -5.50 23.88
CA GLU A 65 -36.70 -5.90 25.14
C GLU A 65 -37.12 -7.37 25.43
N GLU A 66 -36.56 -7.91 26.48
CA GLU A 66 -37.32 -8.24 27.70
C GLU A 66 -36.44 -8.69 28.87
N THR A 67 -36.76 -8.12 30.01
CA THR A 67 -36.33 -8.30 31.38
C THR A 67 -36.41 -9.75 31.89
N LEU A 68 -35.50 -10.13 32.80
CA LEU A 68 -35.80 -10.56 34.18
C LEU A 68 -34.59 -11.14 34.95
N SER A 69 -34.27 -10.41 35.99
CA SER A 69 -33.93 -10.77 37.41
C SER A 69 -32.97 -11.91 37.75
N ALA A 70 -31.92 -11.45 38.40
CA ALA A 70 -31.40 -11.82 39.77
C ALA A 70 -31.42 -13.29 40.24
N GLN A 71 -30.28 -13.76 40.66
CA GLN A 71 -29.89 -14.10 42.04
C GLN A 71 -28.54 -14.84 42.10
N SER A 72 -27.65 -14.18 42.85
CA SER A 72 -26.64 -14.67 43.80
C SER A 72 -26.46 -16.19 44.01
N LEU A 73 -25.21 -16.62 44.11
CA LEU A 73 -24.63 -17.20 45.31
C LEU A 73 -23.13 -17.47 45.12
N ALA A 74 -22.42 -17.17 46.16
CA ALA A 74 -20.99 -17.33 46.39
C ALA A 74 -20.55 -18.81 46.40
N ASP A 75 -19.30 -19.11 46.09
CA ASP A 75 -18.28 -19.48 47.07
C ASP A 75 -17.21 -20.42 46.49
N ASP A 76 -16.03 -20.22 47.00
CA ASP A 76 -14.88 -21.15 47.14
C ASP A 76 -13.93 -21.51 45.98
N SER A 77 -12.74 -20.96 46.14
CA SER A 77 -11.43 -21.50 45.70
C SER A 77 -11.13 -22.87 46.37
N PRO A 78 -10.10 -23.68 46.04
CA PRO A 78 -8.74 -23.22 45.71
C PRO A 78 -7.90 -24.11 44.69
N GLU A 79 -6.81 -23.49 44.26
CA GLU A 79 -5.49 -24.07 43.96
C GLU A 79 -5.34 -25.40 43.17
N LYS A 80 -4.58 -25.31 42.07
CA LYS A 80 -3.33 -26.05 41.90
C LYS A 80 -2.48 -25.57 40.74
N SER A 81 -1.34 -25.07 41.10
CA SER A 81 -0.12 -24.91 40.33
C SER A 81 0.34 -26.21 39.63
N LEU A 82 0.83 -26.10 38.41
CA LEU A 82 1.83 -27.05 37.93
C LEU A 82 2.94 -26.30 37.18
N PHE A 83 4.05 -26.17 37.88
CA PHE A 83 5.38 -25.83 37.34
C PHE A 83 5.85 -26.96 36.41
N LEU A 84 6.43 -26.59 35.30
CA LEU A 84 7.46 -27.39 34.68
C LEU A 84 8.62 -26.50 34.24
N GLU A 85 9.62 -26.41 35.13
CA GLU A 85 10.98 -26.02 34.78
C GLU A 85 11.63 -27.14 33.96
N THR A 86 12.36 -26.77 32.91
CA THR A 86 13.52 -27.53 32.49
C THR A 86 14.66 -26.58 32.14
N SER A 87 15.57 -26.49 33.07
CA SER A 87 16.91 -25.97 32.94
C SER A 87 17.81 -26.95 32.16
N LEU A 88 18.74 -26.39 31.34
CA LEU A 88 20.08 -26.95 31.08
C LEU A 88 20.91 -25.83 30.51
N SER A 89 21.72 -25.19 31.31
CA SER A 89 23.17 -25.24 31.59
C SER A 89 24.05 -25.28 30.34
N GLU A 90 24.74 -24.15 30.12
CA GLU A 90 26.16 -23.83 30.38
C GLU A 90 27.20 -24.52 29.52
N ASN A 91 28.08 -23.66 29.01
CA ASN A 91 29.49 -23.82 28.66
C ASN A 91 29.89 -24.24 27.25
N LEU A 92 30.50 -23.33 26.52
CA LEU A 92 31.95 -23.39 26.24
C LEU A 92 32.47 -22.08 25.64
N LEU A 93 33.41 -21.50 26.37
CA LEU A 93 34.39 -20.53 25.88
C LEU A 93 35.40 -21.25 24.95
N ALA A 94 35.80 -20.59 23.84
CA ALA A 94 37.21 -20.57 23.42
C ALA A 94 37.39 -19.68 22.15
N GLU A 95 38.10 -18.62 22.35
CA GLU A 95 39.29 -18.13 21.62
C GLU A 95 39.12 -17.57 20.22
N ALA A 96 39.41 -16.26 20.17
CA ALA A 96 39.85 -15.52 18.99
C ALA A 96 41.30 -15.87 18.61
N PRO A 97 41.72 -15.58 17.37
CA PRO A 97 42.85 -14.66 17.29
C PRO A 97 42.64 -13.47 16.34
N ALA A 98 43.25 -12.39 16.77
CA ALA A 98 43.47 -11.17 16.05
C ALA A 98 44.48 -11.35 14.91
N THR A 99 44.31 -10.67 13.78
CA THR A 99 45.40 -10.15 12.95
C THR A 99 44.87 -8.97 12.10
N GLU A 100 45.37 -7.84 12.43
CA GLU A 100 46.22 -6.89 11.66
C GLU A 100 45.56 -6.09 10.54
N ALA A 101 45.61 -4.79 10.79
CA ALA A 101 45.41 -3.69 9.92
C ALA A 101 46.37 -3.64 8.73
N LEU A 102 45.88 -3.26 7.54
CA LEU A 102 46.73 -2.65 6.52
C LEU A 102 45.99 -1.48 5.85
N LEU A 103 46.65 -0.37 5.91
CA LEU A 103 46.42 0.91 5.27
C LEU A 103 46.29 0.78 3.75
N ALA A 104 45.35 1.50 3.14
CA ALA A 104 45.49 1.93 1.75
C ALA A 104 44.85 3.29 1.55
N GLU A 105 45.63 4.12 1.00
CA GLU A 105 45.58 5.53 0.69
C GLU A 105 44.44 5.90 -0.27
N GLY A 106 43.99 7.16 -0.16
CA GLY A 106 42.96 7.79 -0.99
C GLY A 106 43.42 8.09 -2.41
N LEU A 107 42.42 8.20 -3.29
CA LEU A 107 42.50 8.92 -4.55
C LEU A 107 41.21 9.74 -4.74
N PRO A 108 41.27 10.94 -5.37
CA PRO A 108 40.21 11.94 -5.35
C PRO A 108 39.12 11.70 -6.40
N ALA A 109 37.91 12.08 -6.06
CA ALA A 109 36.76 12.12 -6.98
C ALA A 109 36.89 13.31 -7.94
N GLU A 110 36.96 13.05 -9.23
CA GLU A 110 36.77 14.07 -10.28
C GLU A 110 35.29 14.18 -10.65
N ALA A 111 34.81 15.40 -10.62
CA ALA A 111 33.47 15.80 -11.02
C ALA A 111 33.34 15.78 -12.55
N LEU A 112 32.30 15.13 -13.08
CA LEU A 112 31.87 15.24 -14.47
C LEU A 112 30.68 16.20 -14.57
N PRO A 113 30.65 17.08 -15.57
CA PRO A 113 29.62 18.09 -15.72
C PRO A 113 28.34 17.51 -16.36
N SER A 114 27.20 17.97 -15.86
CA SER A 114 25.87 17.71 -16.41
C SER A 114 25.64 18.54 -17.68
N GLU A 115 25.50 17.89 -18.83
CA GLU A 115 24.99 18.55 -20.04
C GLU A 115 23.48 18.27 -20.18
N SER A 116 22.73 19.35 -20.26
CA SER A 116 21.29 19.36 -20.56
C SER A 116 21.08 19.31 -22.08
N LEU A 117 20.32 18.35 -22.56
CA LEU A 117 19.85 18.25 -23.95
C LEU A 117 18.48 18.92 -24.11
N PRO A 118 18.27 19.68 -25.19
CA PRO A 118 17.00 20.36 -25.42
C PRO A 118 15.93 19.42 -26.02
N SER A 119 14.69 19.63 -25.62
CA SER A 119 13.49 18.99 -26.12
C SER A 119 13.11 19.57 -27.49
N GLU A 120 13.16 18.77 -28.56
CA GLU A 120 12.53 19.11 -29.83
C GLU A 120 11.19 18.38 -29.97
N SER A 121 10.15 19.17 -30.22
CA SER A 121 8.80 18.74 -30.56
C SER A 121 8.70 18.41 -32.05
N LEU A 122 8.26 17.20 -32.41
CA LEU A 122 7.91 16.79 -33.78
C LEU A 122 6.41 16.94 -34.04
N PRO A 123 6.04 17.40 -35.24
CA PRO A 123 4.63 17.63 -35.59
C PRO A 123 3.90 16.34 -36.00
N SER A 124 2.63 16.28 -35.65
CA SER A 124 1.68 15.24 -36.03
C SER A 124 1.26 15.38 -37.48
N GLU A 125 1.59 14.43 -38.36
CA GLU A 125 0.95 14.30 -39.67
C GLU A 125 -0.07 13.16 -39.67
N SER A 126 -1.28 13.52 -40.09
CA SER A 126 -2.40 12.63 -40.33
C SER A 126 -2.23 11.88 -41.64
N LEU A 127 -2.20 10.57 -41.67
CA LEU A 127 -2.28 9.75 -42.85
C LEU A 127 -3.69 9.18 -43.03
N SER A 128 -4.25 9.56 -44.18
CA SER A 128 -5.53 9.11 -44.70
C SER A 128 -5.50 7.64 -45.10
N SER A 129 -6.62 6.98 -44.87
CA SER A 129 -6.93 5.61 -45.29
C SER A 129 -7.06 5.52 -46.82
N GLU A 130 -6.18 4.79 -47.50
CA GLU A 130 -6.38 4.28 -48.86
C GLU A 130 -6.69 2.80 -48.85
N SER A 131 -7.76 2.47 -49.53
CA SER A 131 -8.29 1.14 -49.79
C SER A 131 -7.39 0.34 -50.72
N LEU A 132 -6.87 -0.81 -50.32
CA LEU A 132 -6.21 -1.77 -51.17
C LEU A 132 -7.23 -2.80 -51.68
N SER A 133 -7.39 -2.74 -53.01
CA SER A 133 -8.14 -3.68 -53.83
C SER A 133 -7.51 -5.07 -53.82
N SER A 134 -8.36 -6.08 -53.81
CA SER A 134 -8.05 -7.49 -53.92
C SER A 134 -7.41 -7.83 -55.28
N GLU A 135 -6.14 -8.19 -55.29
CA GLU A 135 -5.56 -8.88 -56.45
C GLU A 135 -5.57 -10.40 -56.20
N SER A 136 -6.15 -11.09 -57.18
CA SER A 136 -6.30 -12.52 -57.27
C SER A 136 -4.96 -13.16 -57.66
N PHE A 137 -4.48 -14.12 -56.88
CA PHE A 137 -3.37 -14.99 -57.25
C PHE A 137 -3.79 -16.00 -58.34
N PRO A 138 -2.97 -16.25 -59.38
CA PRO A 138 -3.26 -17.27 -60.36
C PRO A 138 -3.09 -18.68 -59.79
N SER A 139 -4.09 -19.50 -60.00
CA SER A 139 -4.09 -20.94 -59.70
C SER A 139 -3.24 -21.66 -60.78
N GLU A 140 -2.04 -22.07 -60.40
CA GLU A 140 -1.34 -23.07 -61.22
C GLU A 140 -1.92 -24.48 -60.98
N SER A 141 -2.50 -25.02 -62.01
CA SER A 141 -2.99 -26.39 -62.08
C SER A 141 -1.83 -27.37 -62.24
N PHE A 142 -1.66 -28.28 -61.30
CA PHE A 142 -0.83 -29.47 -61.49
C PHE A 142 -1.48 -30.40 -62.48
N PRO A 143 -0.71 -30.99 -63.43
CA PRO A 143 -1.27 -31.94 -64.38
C PRO A 143 -1.67 -33.24 -63.70
N SER A 144 -2.91 -33.62 -63.85
CA SER A 144 -3.45 -34.94 -63.51
C SER A 144 -3.01 -35.93 -64.58
N GLU A 145 -2.03 -36.78 -64.26
CA GLU A 145 -1.79 -37.98 -65.06
C GLU A 145 -2.89 -38.97 -64.84
N ASN A 146 -3.67 -39.25 -65.90
CA ASN A 146 -4.61 -40.35 -66.03
C ASN A 146 -3.83 -41.67 -66.02
N LEU A 147 -3.93 -42.46 -64.96
CA LEU A 147 -3.61 -43.87 -64.99
C LEU A 147 -4.87 -44.64 -65.32
N ASN A 148 -4.96 -45.06 -66.60
CA ASN A 148 -5.92 -46.03 -67.03
C ASN A 148 -5.68 -47.38 -66.32
N ALA A 149 -6.74 -47.91 -65.71
CA ALA A 149 -6.78 -49.27 -65.23
C ALA A 149 -6.84 -50.19 -66.44
N GLU A 150 -5.79 -50.92 -66.69
CA GLU A 150 -5.87 -52.20 -67.44
C GLU A 150 -5.58 -53.30 -66.42
N ASP A 151 -6.55 -54.12 -66.25
CA ASP A 151 -6.46 -55.37 -65.53
C ASP A 151 -5.63 -56.40 -66.37
N PRO A 152 -4.62 -57.02 -65.82
CA PRO A 152 -4.11 -58.28 -66.28
C PRO A 152 -4.00 -59.25 -65.10
N GLY A 153 -4.75 -60.34 -65.23
CA GLY A 153 -4.58 -61.64 -64.73
C GLY A 153 -3.43 -62.02 -63.84
N GLY A 154 -3.80 -62.83 -62.81
CA GLY A 154 -2.92 -63.32 -61.76
C GLY A 154 -1.52 -63.63 -62.15
N VAL A 155 -0.62 -62.90 -61.48
CA VAL A 155 0.79 -63.25 -61.35
C VAL A 155 1.06 -63.48 -59.89
N ALA A 156 1.56 -64.63 -59.53
CA ALA A 156 2.02 -65.01 -58.23
C ALA A 156 2.93 -63.85 -57.70
N VAL A 157 2.58 -63.31 -56.58
CA VAL A 157 3.42 -62.33 -55.88
C VAL A 157 4.65 -63.07 -55.39
N ASP A 158 5.74 -62.92 -56.16
CA ASP A 158 7.04 -63.38 -55.74
C ASP A 158 7.70 -62.22 -54.94
N SER A 159 8.03 -62.54 -53.68
CA SER A 159 9.01 -61.92 -52.83
C SER A 159 8.96 -60.41 -52.61
N THR A 160 8.63 -60.08 -51.38
CA THR A 160 9.12 -58.96 -50.61
C THR A 160 9.96 -57.95 -51.38
N ASN A 161 9.31 -56.92 -51.86
CA ASN A 161 10.04 -55.84 -52.54
C ASN A 161 10.68 -54.98 -51.42
N ALA A 162 12.02 -55.06 -51.26
CA ALA A 162 12.78 -54.28 -50.27
C ALA A 162 12.45 -52.78 -50.35
N ALA A 163 11.89 -52.29 -51.44
CA ALA A 163 11.43 -50.92 -51.60
C ALA A 163 10.28 -50.58 -50.67
N ASP A 164 9.44 -51.54 -50.25
CA ASP A 164 8.30 -51.31 -49.33
C ASP A 164 8.75 -51.14 -47.88
N LEU A 165 9.99 -51.55 -47.51
CA LEU A 165 10.61 -51.25 -46.20
C LEU A 165 11.26 -49.86 -46.15
N LYS A 166 11.16 -49.05 -47.17
CA LYS A 166 11.66 -47.68 -47.19
C LYS A 166 10.83 -46.77 -46.24
N VAL A 167 11.48 -46.13 -45.33
CA VAL A 167 10.85 -45.20 -44.37
C VAL A 167 10.56 -43.84 -45.02
N PRO A 168 9.30 -43.40 -45.10
CA PRO A 168 8.92 -42.11 -45.65
C PRO A 168 9.19 -40.96 -44.67
N PHE A 169 9.21 -39.74 -45.18
CA PHE A 169 9.06 -38.52 -44.36
C PHE A 169 7.69 -38.57 -43.66
N ARG A 170 7.65 -38.17 -42.41
CA ARG A 170 6.42 -38.07 -41.62
C ARG A 170 6.34 -36.77 -40.84
N PHE A 171 5.13 -36.32 -40.64
CA PHE A 171 4.81 -35.21 -39.78
C PHE A 171 3.56 -35.54 -38.95
N GLY A 172 3.37 -34.84 -37.84
CA GLY A 172 2.24 -35.09 -37.01
C GLY A 172 2.02 -34.09 -35.90
N ALA A 173 1.01 -34.38 -35.09
CA ALA A 173 0.68 -33.57 -33.91
C ALA A 173 0.54 -34.49 -32.69
N SER A 174 0.75 -33.92 -31.51
CA SER A 174 0.59 -34.63 -30.24
C SER A 174 0.03 -33.69 -29.17
N VAL A 175 -0.74 -34.33 -28.26
CA VAL A 175 -1.18 -33.72 -27.00
C VAL A 175 -0.74 -34.67 -25.90
N SER A 176 -0.17 -34.13 -24.82
CA SER A 176 0.24 -34.93 -23.67
C SER A 176 0.16 -34.12 -22.38
N THR A 177 -0.03 -34.86 -21.27
CA THR A 177 0.15 -34.37 -19.93
C THR A 177 1.26 -35.17 -19.26
N SER A 178 2.12 -34.57 -18.50
CA SER A 178 3.20 -35.27 -17.79
C SER A 178 3.61 -34.46 -16.57
N PRO A 179 4.10 -35.10 -15.51
CA PRO A 179 4.59 -34.42 -14.30
C PRO A 179 5.73 -33.43 -14.62
N GLY A 180 5.67 -32.27 -13.96
CA GLY A 180 6.58 -31.16 -14.29
C GLY A 180 6.29 -30.49 -15.64
N PHE A 181 5.20 -30.93 -16.30
CA PHE A 181 4.67 -30.38 -17.53
C PHE A 181 3.14 -30.33 -17.40
N ASP A 182 2.59 -29.17 -17.60
CA ASP A 182 1.15 -29.00 -17.77
C ASP A 182 0.69 -29.64 -19.09
N GLU A 183 -0.40 -29.20 -19.63
CA GLU A 183 -0.85 -29.62 -20.93
C GLU A 183 0.17 -29.20 -22.03
N VAL A 184 0.66 -30.18 -22.79
CA VAL A 184 1.64 -29.97 -23.86
C VAL A 184 0.98 -30.29 -25.20
N VAL A 185 0.92 -29.32 -26.08
CA VAL A 185 0.46 -29.46 -27.46
C VAL A 185 1.64 -29.28 -28.39
N GLY A 186 1.86 -30.21 -29.31
CA GLY A 186 3.01 -30.17 -30.20
C GLY A 186 2.78 -30.66 -31.63
N ALA A 187 3.70 -30.20 -32.48
CA ALA A 187 3.87 -30.74 -33.83
C ALA A 187 5.24 -31.41 -33.95
N HIS A 188 5.33 -32.51 -34.64
CA HIS A 188 6.58 -33.25 -34.84
C HIS A 188 6.78 -33.65 -36.29
N ALA A 189 8.06 -33.85 -36.68
CA ALA A 189 8.45 -34.31 -37.97
C ALA A 189 9.60 -35.34 -37.86
N PHE A 190 9.50 -36.40 -38.64
CA PHE A 190 10.53 -37.41 -38.78
C PHE A 190 11.05 -37.43 -40.24
N VAL A 191 12.36 -37.14 -40.39
CA VAL A 191 13.00 -36.98 -41.71
C VAL A 191 14.12 -38.00 -41.90
N PRO A 192 13.93 -39.03 -42.71
CA PRO A 192 15.02 -39.93 -43.06
C PRO A 192 16.08 -39.22 -43.94
N ILE A 193 17.32 -39.23 -43.47
CA ILE A 193 18.44 -38.58 -44.17
C ILE A 193 19.13 -39.60 -45.09
N ARG A 194 19.40 -40.80 -44.55
CA ARG A 194 20.04 -41.89 -45.28
C ARG A 194 19.46 -43.20 -44.82
N GLN A 195 19.14 -44.09 -45.77
CA GLN A 195 18.56 -45.41 -45.42
C GLN A 195 18.94 -46.45 -46.44
N THR A 196 19.10 -47.71 -45.94
CA THR A 196 19.06 -48.93 -46.71
C THR A 196 17.77 -49.64 -46.29
N ALA A 197 16.86 -49.84 -47.23
CA ALA A 197 15.54 -50.37 -46.93
C ALA A 197 15.61 -51.70 -46.17
N GLY A 198 14.96 -51.80 -44.99
CA GLY A 198 14.92 -52.99 -44.12
C GLY A 198 16.24 -53.26 -43.36
N GLU A 199 17.33 -52.50 -43.58
CA GLU A 199 18.63 -52.76 -42.92
C GLU A 199 19.02 -51.65 -41.95
N SER A 200 18.94 -50.38 -42.40
CA SER A 200 19.42 -49.28 -41.56
C SER A 200 18.83 -47.93 -41.96
N ILE A 201 18.73 -47.03 -40.99
CA ILE A 201 18.27 -45.66 -41.18
C ILE A 201 19.01 -44.65 -40.32
N THR A 202 19.39 -43.53 -40.92
CA THR A 202 19.81 -42.33 -40.21
C THR A 202 18.75 -41.25 -40.43
N PHE A 203 18.25 -40.63 -39.39
CA PHE A 203 17.11 -39.71 -39.45
C PHE A 203 17.30 -38.52 -38.49
N VAL A 204 16.54 -37.46 -38.78
CA VAL A 204 16.29 -36.39 -37.83
C VAL A 204 14.82 -36.44 -37.39
N GLU A 205 14.60 -36.35 -36.12
CA GLU A 205 13.29 -36.13 -35.53
C GLU A 205 13.25 -34.83 -34.74
N GLY A 206 12.33 -33.94 -35.07
CA GLY A 206 12.18 -32.65 -34.42
C GLY A 206 10.75 -32.43 -33.96
N SER A 207 10.59 -31.67 -32.89
CA SER A 207 9.27 -31.22 -32.42
C SER A 207 9.30 -29.77 -31.93
N VAL A 208 8.17 -29.12 -32.13
CA VAL A 208 7.82 -27.83 -31.55
C VAL A 208 6.62 -28.07 -30.61
N GLN A 209 6.72 -27.64 -29.37
CA GLN A 209 5.71 -27.88 -28.37
C GLN A 209 5.34 -26.56 -27.68
N LEU A 210 4.12 -26.45 -27.20
CA LEU A 210 3.63 -25.36 -26.35
C LEU A 210 3.24 -25.99 -25.02
N THR A 211 3.83 -25.47 -23.94
CA THR A 211 3.55 -25.86 -22.56
C THR A 211 3.07 -24.62 -21.84
N SER A 212 1.81 -24.62 -21.35
CA SER A 212 1.19 -23.43 -20.73
C SER A 212 1.32 -22.14 -21.56
N GLY A 213 1.37 -22.27 -22.91
CA GLY A 213 1.56 -21.13 -23.83
C GLY A 213 3.01 -20.83 -24.20
N SER A 214 3.98 -21.36 -23.50
CA SER A 214 5.41 -21.11 -23.73
C SER A 214 6.03 -22.14 -24.70
N PRO A 215 6.87 -21.74 -25.65
CA PRO A 215 7.41 -22.62 -26.68
C PRO A 215 8.55 -23.50 -26.15
N SER A 216 8.61 -24.71 -26.66
CA SER A 216 9.67 -25.67 -26.43
C SER A 216 10.06 -26.32 -27.75
N LEU A 217 11.34 -26.56 -27.94
CA LEU A 217 11.89 -27.16 -29.15
C LEU A 217 12.71 -28.41 -28.83
N SER A 218 12.59 -29.42 -29.67
CA SER A 218 13.41 -30.63 -29.59
C SER A 218 13.91 -31.00 -30.96
N ALA A 219 15.17 -31.40 -31.06
CA ALA A 219 15.79 -31.93 -32.30
C ALA A 219 16.72 -33.10 -31.96
N ASN A 220 16.51 -34.22 -32.63
CA ASN A 220 17.27 -35.46 -32.42
C ASN A 220 17.88 -35.93 -33.76
N LEU A 221 19.11 -36.40 -33.73
CA LEU A 221 19.74 -37.13 -34.81
C LEU A 221 19.90 -38.59 -34.40
N GLY A 222 19.17 -39.50 -35.06
CA GLY A 222 19.16 -40.92 -34.75
C GLY A 222 19.76 -41.78 -35.83
N HIS A 223 20.26 -42.93 -35.43
CA HIS A 223 20.68 -44.02 -36.30
C HIS A 223 20.21 -45.35 -35.75
N ARG A 224 19.58 -46.19 -36.62
CA ARG A 224 19.13 -47.54 -36.29
C ARG A 224 19.68 -48.50 -37.31
N LYS A 225 20.06 -49.69 -36.85
CA LYS A 225 20.50 -50.82 -37.70
C LYS A 225 19.78 -52.09 -37.27
N TYR A 226 19.15 -52.75 -38.21
CA TYR A 226 18.56 -54.09 -38.08
C TYR A 226 19.64 -55.15 -38.27
N ASP A 227 19.69 -56.09 -37.35
CA ASP A 227 20.54 -57.27 -37.37
C ASP A 227 19.63 -58.51 -37.68
N ALA A 228 19.69 -58.96 -38.95
CA ALA A 228 18.85 -60.07 -39.43
C ALA A 228 19.27 -61.44 -38.87
N ASP A 229 20.53 -61.58 -38.37
CA ASP A 229 20.97 -62.83 -37.78
C ASP A 229 20.36 -63.08 -36.38
N ASN A 230 20.13 -61.98 -35.65
CA ASN A 230 19.56 -62.01 -34.30
C ASN A 230 18.15 -61.49 -34.23
N ASP A 231 17.57 -61.03 -35.33
CA ASP A 231 16.23 -60.43 -35.45
C ASP A 231 15.99 -59.30 -34.44
N LEU A 232 16.86 -58.32 -34.44
CA LEU A 232 16.79 -57.18 -33.56
C LEU A 232 17.30 -55.89 -34.18
N ILE A 233 16.84 -54.76 -33.67
CA ILE A 233 17.35 -53.42 -33.99
C ILE A 233 18.19 -52.93 -32.84
N ASN A 234 19.39 -52.39 -33.17
CA ASN A 234 20.16 -51.54 -32.28
C ASN A 234 20.10 -50.10 -32.81
N GLY A 235 19.73 -49.18 -31.97
CA GLY A 235 19.60 -47.78 -32.27
C GLY A 235 20.24 -46.90 -31.24
N GLY A 236 20.54 -45.65 -31.66
CA GLY A 236 20.99 -44.60 -30.72
C GLY A 236 20.72 -43.24 -31.32
N TYR A 237 20.68 -42.26 -30.50
CA TYR A 237 20.48 -40.88 -30.89
C TYR A 237 21.23 -39.91 -29.99
N ILE A 238 21.43 -38.70 -30.49
CA ILE A 238 21.80 -37.51 -29.74
C ILE A 238 20.77 -36.41 -30.05
N GLY A 239 20.52 -35.56 -29.07
CA GLY A 239 19.49 -34.52 -29.21
C GLY A 239 19.80 -33.27 -28.42
N VAL A 240 19.07 -32.23 -28.75
CA VAL A 240 19.07 -30.92 -28.09
C VAL A 240 17.61 -30.53 -27.82
N ASP A 241 17.36 -30.01 -26.67
CA ASP A 241 16.04 -29.52 -26.24
C ASP A 241 16.16 -28.09 -25.70
N SER A 242 15.11 -27.31 -25.87
CA SER A 242 14.92 -26.05 -25.17
C SER A 242 13.49 -25.96 -24.65
N ARG A 243 13.35 -25.45 -23.44
CA ARG A 243 12.06 -25.12 -22.84
C ARG A 243 12.08 -23.69 -22.34
N THR A 244 11.14 -22.88 -22.82
CA THR A 244 10.90 -21.53 -22.35
C THR A 244 9.80 -21.57 -21.28
N THR A 245 9.99 -20.88 -20.18
CA THR A 245 9.01 -20.55 -19.16
C THR A 245 8.68 -19.05 -19.25
N ASP A 246 7.89 -18.52 -18.35
CA ASP A 246 7.57 -17.09 -18.34
C ASP A 246 8.81 -16.22 -18.05
N ASP A 247 9.79 -16.77 -17.31
CA ASP A 247 10.93 -16.03 -16.80
C ASP A 247 12.27 -16.39 -17.46
N SER A 248 12.39 -17.59 -18.08
CA SER A 248 13.66 -18.07 -18.61
C SER A 248 13.53 -19.06 -19.77
N THR A 249 14.66 -19.42 -20.36
CA THR A 249 14.77 -20.50 -21.35
C THR A 249 15.89 -21.46 -20.95
N PHE A 250 15.53 -22.72 -20.72
CA PHE A 250 16.44 -23.77 -20.34
C PHE A 250 16.80 -24.64 -21.55
N TYR A 251 18.04 -25.11 -21.58
CA TYR A 251 18.56 -25.97 -22.64
C TYR A 251 19.06 -27.30 -22.06
N GLN A 252 18.93 -28.37 -22.86
CA GLN A 252 19.36 -29.71 -22.48
C GLN A 252 19.97 -30.45 -23.67
N LEU A 253 21.04 -31.17 -23.42
CA LEU A 253 21.54 -32.20 -24.31
C LEU A 253 20.93 -33.55 -23.91
N ALA A 254 20.57 -34.34 -24.90
CA ALA A 254 20.01 -35.67 -24.69
C ALA A 254 20.79 -36.71 -25.53
N ALA A 255 20.93 -37.91 -25.02
CA ALA A 255 21.46 -39.05 -25.76
C ALA A 255 20.70 -40.31 -25.31
N GLY A 256 20.51 -41.23 -26.24
CA GLY A 256 19.84 -42.50 -25.89
C GLY A 256 20.32 -43.67 -26.73
N TYR A 257 20.06 -44.84 -26.17
CA TYR A 257 20.27 -46.12 -26.77
C TYR A 257 19.01 -46.95 -26.70
N GLU A 258 18.68 -47.68 -27.76
CA GLU A 258 17.53 -48.55 -27.83
C GLU A 258 17.92 -49.90 -28.46
N ARG A 259 17.30 -50.93 -27.94
CA ARG A 259 17.38 -52.28 -28.48
C ARG A 259 16.00 -52.85 -28.58
N ILE A 260 15.59 -53.20 -29.79
CA ILE A 260 14.21 -53.59 -30.11
C ILE A 260 14.23 -54.97 -30.77
N ALA A 261 13.52 -55.90 -30.21
CA ALA A 261 13.27 -57.24 -30.73
C ALA A 261 11.78 -57.40 -31.02
N GLU A 262 11.36 -58.62 -31.42
CA GLU A 262 9.98 -58.92 -31.76
C GLU A 262 9.03 -58.68 -30.55
N ASP A 263 9.34 -59.27 -29.39
CA ASP A 263 8.43 -59.28 -28.23
C ASP A 263 8.91 -58.40 -27.09
N TRP A 264 10.10 -57.77 -27.18
CA TRP A 264 10.63 -56.94 -26.10
C TRP A 264 11.50 -55.81 -26.62
N GLU A 265 11.60 -54.80 -25.84
CA GLU A 265 12.48 -53.65 -26.08
C GLU A 265 13.13 -53.13 -24.79
N ILE A 266 14.31 -52.57 -24.92
CA ILE A 266 15.02 -51.85 -23.85
C ILE A 266 15.41 -50.47 -24.39
N ARG A 267 15.13 -49.41 -23.60
CA ARG A 267 15.54 -48.05 -23.89
C ARG A 267 16.28 -47.48 -22.70
N ALA A 268 17.31 -46.69 -22.97
CA ALA A 268 18.05 -45.94 -21.97
C ALA A 268 18.33 -44.56 -22.51
N ASN A 269 17.94 -43.54 -21.75
CA ASN A 269 18.08 -42.14 -22.12
C ASN A 269 18.81 -41.37 -21.03
N GLY A 270 19.64 -40.42 -21.44
CA GLY A 270 20.34 -39.50 -20.54
C GLY A 270 20.09 -38.05 -20.93
N TYR A 271 20.03 -37.19 -19.95
CA TYR A 271 19.64 -35.77 -20.08
C TYR A 271 20.62 -34.93 -19.29
N LEU A 272 21.19 -33.93 -19.93
CA LEU A 272 22.17 -32.99 -19.35
C LEU A 272 21.74 -31.56 -19.60
N PRO A 273 21.15 -30.85 -18.61
CA PRO A 273 20.94 -29.43 -18.70
C PRO A 273 22.24 -28.69 -18.94
N VAL A 274 22.25 -27.68 -19.81
CA VAL A 274 23.40 -26.86 -20.19
C VAL A 274 23.04 -25.38 -20.18
N GLY A 275 24.03 -24.54 -19.85
CA GLY A 275 23.80 -23.11 -19.64
C GLY A 275 23.30 -22.83 -18.22
N ASP A 276 22.47 -21.81 -18.05
CA ASP A 276 21.85 -21.46 -16.78
C ASP A 276 20.82 -22.54 -16.41
N GLN A 277 21.03 -23.17 -15.27
CA GLN A 277 20.19 -24.27 -14.81
C GLN A 277 19.14 -23.80 -13.79
N THR A 278 19.30 -22.60 -13.26
CA THR A 278 18.37 -21.99 -12.28
C THR A 278 17.97 -20.60 -12.74
N SER A 279 16.74 -20.21 -12.45
CA SER A 279 16.22 -18.87 -12.72
C SER A 279 15.31 -18.41 -11.58
N ALA A 280 15.55 -17.20 -11.07
CA ALA A 280 14.70 -16.60 -10.04
C ALA A 280 13.36 -16.17 -10.67
N ILE A 281 12.24 -16.62 -10.07
CA ILE A 281 10.88 -16.29 -10.52
C ILE A 281 10.32 -15.12 -9.74
N ALA A 282 10.39 -15.20 -8.41
CA ALA A 282 9.78 -14.22 -7.52
C ALA A 282 10.58 -14.12 -6.21
N SER A 283 10.54 -12.94 -5.62
CA SER A 283 10.95 -12.73 -4.24
C SER A 283 9.86 -11.96 -3.51
N ILE A 284 9.47 -12.42 -2.33
CA ILE A 284 8.53 -11.75 -1.44
C ILE A 284 9.34 -11.33 -0.21
N ASP A 285 9.26 -10.05 0.13
CA ASP A 285 9.92 -9.48 1.31
C ASP A 285 8.81 -8.96 2.24
N ASN A 286 8.54 -9.69 3.32
CA ASN A 286 7.55 -9.34 4.32
C ASN A 286 8.27 -8.84 5.57
N VAL A 287 7.90 -7.65 6.04
CA VAL A 287 8.40 -7.09 7.30
C VAL A 287 7.24 -7.02 8.29
N THR A 288 7.43 -7.63 9.45
CA THR A 288 6.45 -7.60 10.55
C THR A 288 7.10 -6.97 11.77
N THR A 289 6.46 -5.94 12.33
CA THR A 289 6.90 -5.36 13.60
C THR A 289 6.42 -6.24 14.74
N LEU A 290 7.36 -6.77 15.49
CA LEU A 290 7.10 -7.59 16.68
C LEU A 290 6.90 -6.73 17.92
N GLN A 291 7.66 -5.63 18.03
CA GLN A 291 7.61 -4.70 19.13
C GLN A 291 8.04 -3.31 18.65
N ALA A 292 7.36 -2.27 19.13
CA ALA A 292 7.77 -0.88 19.01
C ALA A 292 7.53 -0.21 20.37
N ASN A 293 8.47 0.59 20.83
CA ASN A 293 8.45 1.22 22.15
C ASN A 293 9.17 2.57 22.11
N SER A 294 8.72 3.50 22.96
CA SER A 294 9.38 4.76 23.24
C SER A 294 9.68 4.87 24.74
N GLN A 295 10.84 5.38 25.09
CA GLN A 295 11.24 5.58 26.49
C GLN A 295 12.16 6.78 26.61
N PHE A 296 12.13 7.46 27.75
CA PHE A 296 13.09 8.50 28.07
C PHE A 296 14.41 7.94 28.57
N GLU A 297 15.51 8.51 28.07
CA GLU A 297 16.87 8.26 28.54
C GLU A 297 17.63 9.58 28.60
N GLY A 298 17.99 10.04 29.79
CA GLY A 298 18.57 11.37 29.96
C GLY A 298 17.63 12.50 29.48
N ASN A 299 18.04 13.24 28.49
CA ASN A 299 17.26 14.30 27.83
C ASN A 299 16.70 13.87 26.46
N GLN A 300 16.67 12.61 26.15
CA GLN A 300 16.22 12.12 24.84
C GLN A 300 15.00 11.19 24.97
N LEU A 301 14.14 11.22 23.98
CA LEU A 301 13.12 10.20 23.78
C LEU A 301 13.68 9.18 22.79
N VAL A 302 13.98 7.97 23.28
CA VAL A 302 14.57 6.90 22.50
C VAL A 302 13.48 5.99 21.97
N LEU A 303 13.46 5.81 20.67
CA LEU A 303 12.60 4.84 19.99
C LEU A 303 13.34 3.53 19.81
N SER A 304 12.66 2.43 20.06
CA SER A 304 13.16 1.09 19.78
C SER A 304 12.12 0.26 19.05
N SER A 305 12.57 -0.55 18.09
CA SER A 305 11.70 -1.53 17.45
C SER A 305 12.42 -2.84 17.17
N MET A 306 11.65 -3.92 17.20
CA MET A 306 12.05 -5.24 16.78
C MET A 306 11.21 -5.65 15.57
N GLN A 307 11.85 -5.90 14.44
CA GLN A 307 11.19 -6.29 13.21
C GLN A 307 11.68 -7.67 12.76
N GLU A 308 10.74 -8.52 12.38
CA GLU A 308 11.02 -9.77 11.68
C GLU A 308 10.85 -9.54 10.18
N ARG A 309 11.91 -9.81 9.44
CA ARG A 309 11.90 -9.77 7.98
C ARG A 309 11.96 -11.18 7.44
N GLN A 310 10.91 -11.62 6.78
CA GLN A 310 10.81 -12.90 6.08
C GLN A 310 10.95 -12.68 4.58
N ARG A 311 12.04 -13.21 4.01
CA ARG A 311 12.25 -13.23 2.57
C ARG A 311 11.99 -14.62 2.04
N VAL A 312 11.15 -14.71 1.04
CA VAL A 312 10.83 -15.96 0.33
C VAL A 312 11.32 -15.83 -1.10
N TYR A 313 12.23 -16.69 -1.49
CA TYR A 313 12.77 -16.78 -2.85
C TYR A 313 12.16 -17.98 -3.54
N GLN A 314 11.69 -17.79 -4.75
CA GLN A 314 11.24 -18.88 -5.61
C GLN A 314 12.13 -18.91 -6.86
N GLN A 315 12.61 -20.12 -7.22
CA GLN A 315 13.44 -20.30 -8.39
C GLN A 315 13.03 -21.56 -9.17
N GLU A 316 13.07 -21.48 -10.49
CA GLU A 316 13.00 -22.61 -11.39
C GLU A 316 14.35 -23.29 -11.47
N ASN A 317 14.33 -24.64 -11.49
CA ASN A 317 15.52 -25.45 -11.59
C ASN A 317 15.34 -26.54 -12.66
N ALA A 318 16.18 -26.52 -13.67
CA ALA A 318 16.19 -27.51 -14.75
C ALA A 318 16.83 -28.82 -14.28
N LEU A 319 16.06 -29.90 -14.40
CA LEU A 319 16.46 -31.24 -13.96
C LEU A 319 17.04 -32.08 -15.10
N GLY A 320 18.25 -32.59 -14.90
CA GLY A 320 18.85 -33.61 -15.71
C GLY A 320 18.54 -35.01 -15.24
N GLY A 321 19.36 -35.98 -15.65
CA GLY A 321 19.30 -37.36 -15.18
C GLY A 321 19.34 -38.42 -16.26
N PHE A 322 18.83 -39.59 -15.95
CA PHE A 322 18.69 -40.68 -16.91
C PHE A 322 17.48 -41.56 -16.59
N ASP A 323 16.98 -42.26 -17.60
CA ASP A 323 15.95 -43.29 -17.47
C ASP A 323 16.33 -44.59 -18.20
N VAL A 324 15.83 -45.68 -17.70
CA VAL A 324 15.87 -47.01 -18.35
C VAL A 324 14.52 -47.61 -18.28
N GLU A 325 14.05 -48.11 -19.42
CA GLU A 325 12.72 -48.70 -19.60
C GLU A 325 12.79 -50.03 -20.36
N VAL A 326 12.03 -51.01 -19.92
CA VAL A 326 11.84 -52.29 -20.61
C VAL A 326 10.38 -52.39 -21.00
N GLY A 327 10.11 -52.70 -22.26
CA GLY A 327 8.79 -52.85 -22.82
C GLY A 327 8.55 -54.24 -23.39
N THR A 328 7.28 -54.64 -23.43
CA THR A 328 6.83 -55.88 -24.09
C THR A 328 5.41 -55.72 -24.66
N ASP A 329 5.12 -56.42 -25.74
CA ASP A 329 3.79 -56.47 -26.32
C ASP A 329 2.81 -57.25 -25.40
N LEU A 330 1.73 -56.62 -24.98
CA LEU A 330 0.68 -57.21 -24.12
C LEU A 330 -0.45 -57.81 -24.95
N ALA A 331 -0.81 -57.17 -26.06
CA ALA A 331 -1.86 -57.65 -26.97
C ALA A 331 -1.63 -57.10 -28.38
N LYS A 332 -1.97 -57.93 -29.39
CA LYS A 332 -1.98 -57.53 -30.80
C LYS A 332 -3.39 -57.85 -31.38
N TRP A 333 -3.90 -56.94 -32.22
CA TRP A 333 -5.16 -57.10 -32.94
C TRP A 333 -5.06 -56.54 -34.36
N ASP A 334 -6.06 -56.78 -35.15
CA ASP A 334 -6.03 -56.49 -36.58
C ASP A 334 -5.65 -55.07 -36.99
N SER A 335 -5.84 -54.07 -36.16
CA SER A 335 -5.61 -52.67 -36.50
C SER A 335 -4.69 -51.94 -35.50
N GLY A 336 -4.03 -52.69 -34.62
CA GLY A 336 -3.17 -52.09 -33.60
C GLY A 336 -2.58 -53.09 -32.64
N ASP A 337 -1.87 -52.58 -31.65
CA ASP A 337 -1.27 -53.33 -30.57
C ASP A 337 -1.35 -52.53 -29.25
N LEU A 338 -1.07 -53.21 -28.16
CA LEU A 338 -0.92 -52.66 -26.83
C LEU A 338 0.43 -53.12 -26.27
N THR A 339 1.31 -52.16 -25.96
CA THR A 339 2.62 -52.41 -25.38
C THR A 339 2.65 -51.88 -23.96
N GLY A 340 3.23 -52.64 -23.05
CA GLY A 340 3.46 -52.22 -21.65
C GLY A 340 4.94 -52.00 -21.37
N HIS A 341 5.26 -50.95 -20.66
CA HIS A 341 6.64 -50.59 -20.28
C HIS A 341 6.73 -50.39 -18.78
N VAL A 342 7.84 -50.78 -18.20
CA VAL A 342 8.23 -50.48 -16.82
C VAL A 342 9.67 -49.99 -16.79
N GLY A 343 9.91 -49.01 -15.94
CA GLY A 343 11.24 -48.39 -15.87
C GLY A 343 11.52 -47.72 -14.56
N ALA A 344 12.77 -47.27 -14.46
CA ALA A 344 13.27 -46.44 -13.38
C ALA A 344 14.01 -45.26 -13.97
N TYR A 345 14.00 -44.14 -13.26
CA TYR A 345 14.68 -42.93 -13.66
C TYR A 345 15.32 -42.22 -12.47
N LEU A 346 16.36 -41.47 -12.73
CA LEU A 346 16.99 -40.55 -11.78
C LEU A 346 16.83 -39.12 -12.30
N LEU A 347 16.30 -38.27 -11.46
CA LEU A 347 16.33 -36.80 -11.65
C LEU A 347 17.54 -36.25 -10.91
N THR A 348 18.24 -35.32 -11.54
CA THR A 348 19.39 -34.63 -10.94
C THR A 348 19.26 -33.12 -11.13
N GLY A 349 19.47 -32.36 -10.07
CA GLY A 349 19.41 -30.92 -9.98
C GLY A 349 19.93 -30.50 -8.62
N GLU A 350 19.41 -29.43 -8.05
CA GLU A 350 19.68 -29.11 -6.63
C GLU A 350 19.24 -30.25 -5.70
N GLU A 351 18.11 -30.85 -6.02
CA GLU A 351 17.68 -32.10 -5.39
C GLU A 351 17.71 -33.24 -6.40
N SER A 352 18.20 -34.40 -5.95
CA SER A 352 18.22 -35.61 -6.76
C SER A 352 17.18 -36.61 -6.25
N SER A 353 16.43 -37.20 -7.18
CA SER A 353 15.37 -38.15 -6.83
C SER A 353 15.38 -39.36 -7.75
N LEU A 354 15.30 -40.56 -7.15
CA LEU A 354 15.07 -41.81 -7.86
C LEU A 354 13.55 -42.01 -8.01
N GLY A 355 13.10 -42.27 -9.24
CA GLY A 355 11.73 -42.54 -9.56
C GLY A 355 11.52 -43.85 -10.27
N VAL A 356 10.27 -44.32 -10.28
CA VAL A 356 9.80 -45.49 -11.02
C VAL A 356 8.67 -45.08 -11.96
N GLN A 357 8.58 -45.71 -13.12
CA GLN A 357 7.55 -45.42 -14.10
C GLN A 357 6.96 -46.69 -14.70
N GLY A 358 5.69 -46.63 -15.05
CA GLY A 358 5.00 -47.61 -15.86
C GLY A 358 4.24 -46.91 -16.97
N ARG A 359 4.22 -47.47 -18.19
CA ARG A 359 3.58 -46.88 -19.35
C ARG A 359 2.85 -47.94 -20.18
N LEU A 360 1.65 -47.62 -20.61
CA LEU A 360 0.90 -48.38 -21.58
C LEU A 360 0.78 -47.54 -22.84
N GLU A 361 1.10 -48.14 -23.98
CA GLU A 361 0.96 -47.49 -25.29
C GLU A 361 0.13 -48.38 -26.21
N SER A 362 -0.74 -47.78 -26.98
CA SER A 362 -1.54 -48.46 -27.96
C SER A 362 -1.42 -47.75 -29.30
N ASP A 363 -0.98 -48.50 -30.31
CA ASP A 363 -1.04 -48.05 -31.69
C ASP A 363 -2.34 -48.48 -32.32
N PHE A 364 -3.08 -47.60 -32.92
CA PHE A 364 -4.34 -47.92 -33.61
C PHE A 364 -4.51 -47.17 -34.91
N ALA A 365 -5.17 -47.83 -35.87
CA ALA A 365 -5.41 -47.31 -37.22
C ALA A 365 -4.13 -46.84 -37.94
N SER A 366 -2.99 -47.46 -37.65
CA SER A 366 -1.64 -47.18 -38.21
C SER A 366 -1.11 -45.73 -38.11
N ARG A 367 -1.95 -44.79 -37.65
CA ARG A 367 -1.65 -43.36 -37.63
C ARG A 367 -1.71 -42.74 -36.26
N PHE A 368 -2.37 -43.40 -35.32
CA PHE A 368 -2.63 -42.91 -33.99
C PHE A 368 -1.94 -43.77 -32.94
N ASN A 369 -1.33 -43.11 -31.98
CA ASN A 369 -0.78 -43.70 -30.78
C ASN A 369 -1.40 -43.02 -29.58
N ALA A 370 -1.86 -43.78 -28.57
CA ALA A 370 -2.32 -43.27 -27.30
C ALA A 370 -1.50 -43.90 -26.16
N GLY A 371 -1.10 -43.10 -25.19
CA GLY A 371 -0.32 -43.55 -24.05
C GLY A 371 -0.95 -43.14 -22.73
N LEU A 372 -0.77 -44.00 -21.73
CA LEU A 372 -1.08 -43.75 -20.32
C LEU A 372 0.20 -44.05 -19.51
N SER A 373 0.67 -43.13 -18.72
CA SER A 373 1.84 -43.30 -17.86
C SER A 373 1.50 -43.05 -16.39
N LEU A 374 2.16 -43.80 -15.52
CA LEU A 374 2.13 -43.63 -14.08
C LEU A 374 3.59 -43.54 -13.62
N GLN A 375 3.93 -42.51 -12.85
CA GLN A 375 5.27 -42.34 -12.31
C GLN A 375 5.23 -41.81 -10.87
N HIS A 376 6.31 -42.12 -10.14
CA HIS A 376 6.46 -41.69 -8.74
C HIS A 376 7.92 -41.39 -8.45
N ASP A 377 8.17 -40.19 -7.89
CA ASP A 377 9.47 -39.75 -7.45
C ASP A 377 9.37 -38.75 -6.27
N GLY A 378 10.48 -38.33 -5.71
CA GLY A 378 10.50 -37.40 -4.58
C GLY A 378 10.33 -35.92 -4.98
N VAL A 379 10.44 -35.58 -6.26
CA VAL A 379 10.33 -34.18 -6.75
C VAL A 379 8.87 -33.88 -7.15
N PHE A 380 8.27 -34.72 -8.00
CA PHE A 380 6.94 -34.51 -8.55
C PHE A 380 5.86 -35.36 -7.87
N GLY A 381 6.24 -36.23 -6.93
CA GLY A 381 5.33 -37.14 -6.24
C GLY A 381 4.77 -38.22 -7.16
N THR A 382 3.52 -38.65 -6.93
CA THR A 382 2.81 -39.59 -7.80
C THR A 382 2.02 -38.86 -8.85
N SER A 383 2.20 -39.23 -10.10
CA SER A 383 1.58 -38.54 -11.22
C SER A 383 1.15 -39.47 -12.33
N VAL A 384 0.09 -39.11 -13.03
CA VAL A 384 -0.49 -39.81 -14.15
C VAL A 384 -0.34 -38.92 -15.39
N GLY A 385 0.24 -39.48 -16.44
CA GLY A 385 0.37 -38.83 -17.73
C GLY A 385 -0.53 -39.50 -18.78
N PHE A 386 -1.01 -38.71 -19.70
CA PHE A 386 -1.77 -39.16 -20.87
C PHE A 386 -1.16 -38.57 -22.14
N SER A 387 -1.10 -39.31 -23.22
CA SER A 387 -0.62 -38.82 -24.51
C SER A 387 -1.45 -39.35 -25.67
N VAL A 388 -1.63 -38.52 -26.69
CA VAL A 388 -2.15 -38.88 -27.98
C VAL A 388 -1.26 -38.30 -29.07
N ARG A 389 -0.85 -39.14 -30.02
CA ARG A 389 -0.03 -38.72 -31.15
C ARG A 389 -0.71 -39.14 -32.44
N ALA A 390 -0.73 -38.27 -33.45
CA ALA A 390 -1.14 -38.57 -34.81
C ALA A 390 0.03 -38.33 -35.78
N SER A 391 0.33 -39.25 -36.68
CA SER A 391 1.41 -39.17 -37.64
C SER A 391 0.96 -39.45 -39.06
N PHE A 392 1.44 -38.69 -40.02
CA PHE A 392 1.06 -38.80 -41.44
C PHE A 392 2.31 -38.78 -42.35
N PRO A 393 2.52 -39.80 -43.19
CA PRO A 393 1.85 -41.11 -43.15
C PRO A 393 2.10 -41.84 -41.83
N GLY A 394 1.27 -42.80 -41.50
CA GLY A 394 1.44 -43.61 -40.30
C GLY A 394 2.73 -44.42 -40.30
N PRO A 395 3.28 -44.81 -39.16
CA PRO A 395 4.50 -45.62 -39.10
C PRO A 395 4.30 -47.05 -39.52
N ARG A 396 3.07 -47.59 -39.47
CA ARG A 396 2.75 -48.99 -39.79
C ARG A 396 1.79 -49.11 -40.97
N PHE A 397 1.78 -50.28 -41.60
CA PHE A 397 0.91 -50.55 -42.74
C PHE A 397 -0.52 -50.92 -42.26
N HIS A 398 -1.51 -50.69 -43.14
CA HIS A 398 -2.92 -50.85 -42.73
C HIS A 398 -3.81 -51.58 -43.74
N ARG A 399 -3.24 -52.12 -44.80
CA ARG A 399 -4.01 -52.92 -45.79
C ARG A 399 -3.80 -54.41 -45.57
N ASP A 400 -4.83 -55.20 -45.72
CA ASP A 400 -4.78 -56.64 -45.51
C ASP A 400 -3.69 -57.34 -46.33
N GLU A 401 -3.41 -56.89 -47.56
CA GLU A 401 -2.32 -57.34 -48.39
C GLU A 401 -0.90 -56.97 -47.89
N GLN A 402 -0.82 -55.96 -47.06
CA GLN A 402 0.46 -55.52 -46.47
C GLN A 402 0.68 -56.06 -45.03
N ARG A 403 -0.29 -56.74 -44.50
CA ARG A 403 -0.23 -57.40 -43.20
C ARG A 403 0.70 -58.60 -43.19
N GLU A 404 0.52 -59.51 -44.15
CA GLU A 404 1.40 -60.67 -44.26
C GLU A 404 2.86 -60.20 -44.44
N PHE A 405 3.08 -59.11 -45.17
CA PHE A 405 4.39 -58.48 -45.30
C PHE A 405 4.88 -57.87 -43.99
N GLN A 406 3.99 -57.25 -43.21
CA GLN A 406 4.33 -56.69 -41.90
C GLN A 406 4.68 -57.81 -40.91
N ASP A 407 3.93 -58.86 -40.85
CA ASP A 407 4.15 -60.02 -39.97
C ASP A 407 5.47 -60.73 -40.28
N GLN A 408 5.87 -60.82 -41.54
CA GLN A 408 7.16 -61.40 -41.98
C GLN A 408 8.36 -60.49 -41.70
N ASN A 409 8.18 -59.19 -41.52
CA ASN A 409 9.22 -58.20 -41.30
C ASN A 409 8.98 -57.36 -40.03
N GLU A 410 8.34 -57.91 -39.05
CA GLU A 410 7.84 -57.21 -37.88
C GLU A 410 8.89 -56.36 -37.20
N VAL A 411 10.10 -56.87 -36.96
CA VAL A 411 11.18 -56.13 -36.35
C VAL A 411 11.75 -55.08 -37.30
N ALA A 412 12.02 -55.43 -38.59
CA ALA A 412 12.59 -54.47 -39.55
C ALA A 412 11.70 -53.26 -39.82
N ILE A 413 10.38 -53.37 -39.70
CA ILE A 413 9.41 -52.28 -39.84
C ILE A 413 9.56 -51.27 -38.70
N ARG A 414 9.98 -51.70 -37.52
CA ARG A 414 10.20 -50.85 -36.34
C ARG A 414 11.38 -49.89 -36.51
N LEU A 415 12.18 -49.97 -37.56
CA LEU A 415 13.12 -48.92 -37.98
C LEU A 415 12.42 -47.54 -38.13
N ARG A 416 11.13 -47.55 -38.36
CA ARG A 416 10.26 -46.33 -38.52
C ARG A 416 9.77 -45.73 -37.24
N ASP A 417 9.83 -46.45 -36.11
CA ASP A 417 9.24 -46.00 -34.83
C ASP A 417 9.84 -44.63 -34.43
N PRO A 418 9.09 -43.73 -33.79
CA PRO A 418 9.61 -42.48 -33.24
C PRO A 418 10.60 -42.76 -32.09
N ILE A 419 11.48 -41.79 -31.81
CA ILE A 419 12.28 -41.85 -30.59
C ILE A 419 11.40 -41.70 -29.38
N THR A 420 11.51 -42.66 -28.42
CA THR A 420 10.78 -42.60 -27.14
C THR A 420 11.70 -42.16 -26.05
N ARG A 421 11.44 -40.97 -25.52
CA ARG A 421 12.20 -40.36 -24.43
C ARG A 421 11.36 -39.31 -23.74
N ARG A 422 11.85 -38.76 -22.63
CA ARG A 422 11.24 -37.58 -22.02
C ARG A 422 11.21 -36.43 -23.05
N PRO A 423 10.05 -35.83 -23.28
CA PRO A 423 9.87 -34.95 -24.46
C PRO A 423 10.53 -33.59 -24.34
N ASN A 424 10.93 -33.17 -23.14
CA ASN A 424 11.40 -31.80 -22.90
C ASN A 424 12.24 -31.69 -21.62
N VAL A 425 12.79 -30.49 -21.34
CA VAL A 425 13.50 -30.20 -20.10
C VAL A 425 12.53 -30.26 -18.92
N ALA A 426 12.80 -31.13 -17.96
CA ALA A 426 12.00 -31.16 -16.71
C ALA A 426 12.44 -29.99 -15.81
N ILE A 427 11.47 -29.27 -15.27
CA ILE A 427 11.70 -28.11 -14.40
C ILE A 427 10.91 -28.30 -13.13
N ASN A 428 11.56 -28.04 -11.98
CA ASN A 428 10.86 -27.96 -10.72
C ASN A 428 11.01 -26.52 -10.15
N VAL A 429 10.07 -26.11 -9.29
CA VAL A 429 10.12 -24.84 -8.57
C VAL A 429 10.54 -25.11 -7.13
N ILE A 430 11.63 -24.50 -6.72
CA ILE A 430 12.15 -24.59 -5.35
C ILE A 430 11.82 -23.28 -4.64
N GLN A 431 11.39 -23.37 -3.40
CA GLN A 431 11.12 -22.24 -2.54
C GLN A 431 12.04 -22.28 -1.33
N GLU A 432 12.80 -21.22 -1.14
CA GLU A 432 13.62 -20.97 0.03
C GLU A 432 13.06 -19.81 0.83
N SER A 433 13.14 -19.90 2.16
CA SER A 433 12.73 -18.80 3.04
C SER A 433 13.86 -18.48 4.02
N GLU A 434 14.16 -17.20 4.15
CA GLU A 434 15.09 -16.66 5.11
C GLU A 434 14.32 -15.75 6.07
N THR A 435 14.50 -15.93 7.37
CA THR A 435 13.93 -15.07 8.41
C THR A 435 15.05 -14.40 9.18
N THR A 436 15.03 -13.07 9.24
CA THR A 436 15.99 -12.26 10.00
C THR A 436 15.24 -11.36 10.98
N VAL A 437 15.84 -11.15 12.18
CA VAL A 437 15.30 -10.21 13.16
C VAL A 437 16.23 -9.00 13.23
N GLU A 438 15.64 -7.81 12.99
CA GLU A 438 16.35 -6.54 13.05
C GLU A 438 15.89 -5.75 14.27
N ASN A 439 16.84 -5.25 15.05
CA ASN A 439 16.60 -4.36 16.20
C ASN A 439 17.06 -2.95 15.81
N ASN A 440 16.15 -1.99 15.91
CA ASN A 440 16.44 -0.59 15.64
C ASN A 440 16.31 0.21 16.93
N THR A 441 17.22 1.13 17.18
CA THR A 441 17.18 2.05 18.32
C THR A 441 17.78 3.38 17.90
N SER A 442 17.06 4.48 18.15
CA SER A 442 17.53 5.82 17.86
C SER A 442 16.75 6.86 18.68
N PRO A 443 17.35 8.00 19.05
CA PRO A 443 16.60 9.13 19.54
C PRO A 443 15.55 9.59 18.54
N LEU A 444 14.43 10.12 19.06
CA LEU A 444 13.40 10.76 18.25
C LEU A 444 13.93 12.06 17.65
N ARG A 445 13.81 12.19 16.33
CA ARG A 445 14.26 13.39 15.61
C ARG A 445 13.08 14.27 15.20
N ASN A 446 13.24 15.57 15.38
CA ASN A 446 12.31 16.58 14.91
C ASN A 446 12.27 16.60 13.38
N PRO A 447 11.10 16.46 12.73
CA PRO A 447 11.01 16.50 11.29
C PRO A 447 11.26 17.88 10.66
N GLU A 448 11.11 18.96 11.42
CA GLU A 448 11.31 20.34 10.94
C GLU A 448 12.79 20.75 10.98
N GLU A 449 13.46 20.47 12.09
CA GLU A 449 14.84 20.88 12.31
C GLU A 449 15.86 19.78 11.95
N GLU A 450 15.38 18.56 11.66
CA GLU A 450 16.21 17.39 11.39
C GLU A 450 17.26 17.07 12.48
N GLN A 451 16.97 17.44 13.74
CA GLN A 451 17.79 17.20 14.92
C GLN A 451 17.03 16.37 15.96
N ASP A 452 17.75 15.85 16.95
CA ASP A 452 17.14 15.08 18.04
C ASP A 452 16.37 16.04 18.96
N TYR A 453 15.18 15.63 19.40
CA TYR A 453 14.47 16.35 20.45
C TYR A 453 15.25 16.28 21.76
N ARG A 454 15.17 17.39 22.51
CA ARG A 454 15.74 17.54 23.84
C ARG A 454 14.63 17.74 24.86
N PHE A 455 14.47 16.80 25.76
CA PHE A 455 13.51 16.87 26.84
C PHE A 455 14.16 17.38 28.11
N VAL A 456 13.55 18.37 28.75
CA VAL A 456 13.92 18.88 30.07
C VAL A 456 12.81 18.49 31.01
N HIS A 457 13.09 17.55 31.91
CA HIS A 457 12.10 16.97 32.80
C HIS A 457 11.96 17.76 34.09
N VAL A 458 10.70 17.94 34.50
CA VAL A 458 10.29 18.56 35.78
C VAL A 458 9.34 17.61 36.47
N ASP A 459 9.64 17.25 37.72
CA ASP A 459 8.76 16.47 38.61
C ASP A 459 8.44 17.33 39.83
N LEU A 460 7.21 17.82 39.90
CA LEU A 460 6.73 18.72 40.95
C LEU A 460 6.60 18.05 42.35
N ALA A 461 6.57 16.74 42.39
CA ALA A 461 6.42 15.98 43.65
C ALA A 461 7.76 15.42 44.16
N GLY A 462 8.58 14.92 43.28
CA GLY A 462 9.81 14.18 43.61
C GLY A 462 11.09 14.79 43.12
N GLY A 463 11.00 15.80 42.25
CA GLY A 463 12.18 16.46 41.67
C GLY A 463 13.08 17.12 42.73
N ALA A 464 14.38 17.04 42.53
CA ALA A 464 15.35 17.63 43.46
C ALA A 464 15.58 19.10 43.08
N GLY A 465 15.68 19.99 44.11
CA GLY A 465 16.06 21.38 43.87
C GLY A 465 17.47 21.56 43.28
N ALA A 466 18.22 20.49 43.05
CA ALA A 466 19.51 20.42 42.39
C ALA A 466 19.46 19.39 41.24
N GLY A 467 18.31 19.14 40.66
CA GLY A 467 18.13 18.35 39.44
C GLY A 467 18.93 18.95 38.28
N ASP A 468 19.15 18.16 37.24
CA ASP A 468 19.81 18.60 36.00
C ASP A 468 18.90 18.58 34.78
N GLY A 469 17.60 18.25 35.01
CA GLY A 469 16.56 18.20 33.98
C GLY A 469 16.58 16.96 33.11
N THR A 470 17.36 15.94 33.49
CA THR A 470 17.26 14.62 32.87
C THR A 470 16.06 13.84 33.42
N TYR A 471 15.64 12.79 32.71
CA TYR A 471 14.56 11.92 33.16
C TYR A 471 14.87 11.27 34.53
N GLU A 472 16.13 10.86 34.72
CA GLU A 472 16.60 10.19 35.94
C GLU A 472 16.83 11.18 37.12
N ASN A 473 16.96 12.48 36.83
CA ASN A 473 17.19 13.53 37.83
C ASN A 473 16.48 14.83 37.45
N PRO A 474 15.13 14.84 37.45
CA PRO A 474 14.33 15.97 37.01
C PRO A 474 14.46 17.19 37.94
N PHE A 475 14.17 18.36 37.43
CA PHE A 475 14.00 19.54 38.23
C PHE A 475 12.76 19.42 39.13
N GLY A 476 12.79 20.07 40.31
CA GLY A 476 11.62 20.13 41.21
C GLY A 476 10.70 21.33 40.96
N ALA A 477 11.03 22.19 40.01
CA ALA A 477 10.26 23.39 39.70
C ALA A 477 10.41 23.78 38.21
N VAL A 478 9.31 24.29 37.61
CA VAL A 478 9.31 24.75 36.21
C VAL A 478 10.26 25.91 36.00
N GLU A 479 10.39 26.79 37.02
CA GLU A 479 11.30 27.96 36.98
C GLU A 479 12.77 27.54 36.79
N ASP A 480 13.18 26.40 37.37
CA ASP A 480 14.56 25.90 37.21
C ASP A 480 14.79 25.44 35.76
N ALA A 481 13.81 24.79 35.15
CA ALA A 481 13.85 24.43 33.74
C ALA A 481 13.91 25.69 32.84
N ILE A 482 13.00 26.65 33.04
CA ILE A 482 13.00 27.89 32.27
C ILE A 482 14.31 28.71 32.51
N ALA A 483 14.85 28.69 33.74
CA ALA A 483 16.15 29.34 34.01
C ALA A 483 17.31 28.67 33.24
N LEU A 484 17.31 27.33 33.14
CA LEU A 484 18.25 26.58 32.31
C LEU A 484 18.18 27.03 30.84
N LEU A 485 16.97 27.06 30.25
CA LEU A 485 16.77 27.45 28.88
C LEU A 485 17.28 28.85 28.57
N ASN A 486 17.12 29.80 29.51
CA ASN A 486 17.58 31.18 29.39
C ASN A 486 19.09 31.33 29.56
N THR A 487 19.84 30.33 30.00
CA THR A 487 21.32 30.40 30.14
C THR A 487 22.03 30.26 28.80
N ASP A 488 21.43 29.51 27.85
CA ASP A 488 22.00 29.25 26.53
C ASP A 488 20.87 29.15 25.49
N THR A 489 20.39 30.29 25.04
CA THR A 489 19.30 30.37 24.08
C THR A 489 19.66 29.76 22.71
N ASP A 490 20.95 29.79 22.34
CA ASP A 490 21.41 29.19 21.08
C ASP A 490 21.23 27.67 21.10
N THR A 491 21.32 27.04 22.27
CA THR A 491 21.14 25.61 22.45
C THR A 491 19.66 25.22 22.66
N TYR A 492 18.91 26.01 23.45
CA TYR A 492 17.57 25.61 23.89
C TYR A 492 16.43 26.25 23.11
N SER A 493 16.66 27.34 22.35
CA SER A 493 15.67 27.96 21.46
C SER A 493 15.84 27.55 19.98
N ASP A 494 16.32 26.34 19.74
CA ASP A 494 16.58 25.79 18.41
C ASP A 494 15.35 25.11 17.76
N GLY A 495 14.22 25.01 18.49
CA GLY A 495 12.99 24.33 18.02
C GLY A 495 12.89 22.88 18.44
N ASN A 496 13.91 22.32 19.10
CA ASN A 496 13.95 20.91 19.49
C ASN A 496 13.67 20.68 20.98
N THR A 497 13.54 21.76 21.77
CA THR A 497 13.42 21.67 23.23
C THR A 497 11.96 21.51 23.66
N VAL A 498 11.74 20.53 24.54
CA VAL A 498 10.48 20.24 25.21
C VAL A 498 10.71 20.24 26.71
N VAL A 499 10.04 21.14 27.44
CA VAL A 499 9.93 21.05 28.90
C VAL A 499 8.75 20.13 29.21
N TYR A 500 9.01 19.01 29.86
CA TYR A 500 8.00 17.99 30.15
C TYR A 500 7.76 17.89 31.65
N VAL A 501 6.52 18.22 32.06
CA VAL A 501 6.18 18.47 33.47
C VAL A 501 5.30 17.35 34.00
N ASP A 502 5.80 16.66 35.02
CA ASP A 502 5.06 15.69 35.84
C ASP A 502 4.41 16.43 37.02
N GLY A 503 3.08 16.41 37.07
CA GLY A 503 2.27 16.92 38.18
C GLY A 503 1.78 15.83 39.16
N GLU A 504 2.08 14.56 38.90
CA GLU A 504 1.57 13.44 39.66
C GLU A 504 1.96 13.54 41.17
N ASN A 505 1.03 13.28 42.04
CA ASN A 505 1.22 13.32 43.49
C ASN A 505 1.59 14.70 44.08
N ALA A 506 1.51 15.79 43.31
CA ALA A 506 1.78 17.15 43.75
C ALA A 506 0.51 18.06 43.76
N PRO A 507 -0.66 17.63 44.24
CA PRO A 507 -1.93 18.37 44.11
C PRO A 507 -1.94 19.73 44.85
N THR A 508 -0.94 20.03 45.65
CA THR A 508 -0.79 21.30 46.37
C THR A 508 0.41 22.13 45.90
N THR A 509 1.20 21.63 44.98
CA THR A 509 2.36 22.35 44.42
C THR A 509 1.86 23.23 43.28
N THR A 510 2.01 24.52 43.45
CA THR A 510 1.65 25.50 42.43
C THR A 510 2.87 25.97 41.71
N VAL A 511 2.76 26.15 40.41
CA VAL A 511 3.79 26.72 39.53
C VAL A 511 3.57 28.23 39.46
N PRO A 512 4.54 29.06 39.82
CA PRO A 512 4.45 30.52 39.61
C PRO A 512 4.39 30.82 38.09
N GLY A 513 3.84 31.99 37.78
CA GLY A 513 3.79 32.48 36.40
C GLY A 513 5.19 32.61 35.76
N PHE A 514 5.31 32.20 34.48
CA PHE A 514 6.57 32.18 33.74
C PHE A 514 6.41 32.65 32.29
N SER A 515 7.53 32.88 31.63
CA SER A 515 7.57 33.14 30.18
C SER A 515 8.15 31.93 29.45
N VAL A 516 7.47 31.46 28.42
CA VAL A 516 7.96 30.39 27.54
C VAL A 516 8.97 31.01 26.55
N PRO A 517 10.23 30.57 26.55
CA PRO A 517 11.21 31.05 25.58
C PRO A 517 10.84 30.71 24.14
N ASP A 518 11.41 31.43 23.17
CA ASP A 518 11.18 31.19 21.75
C ASP A 518 11.49 29.75 21.36
N ARG A 519 10.64 29.18 20.50
CA ARG A 519 10.78 27.85 19.89
C ARG A 519 10.84 26.68 20.90
N VAL A 520 10.20 26.84 22.07
CA VAL A 520 10.13 25.85 23.14
C VAL A 520 8.69 25.34 23.29
N ARG A 521 8.58 24.07 23.55
CA ARG A 521 7.32 23.41 23.95
C ARG A 521 7.30 23.18 25.45
N VAL A 522 6.22 23.57 26.13
CA VAL A 522 6.00 23.28 27.55
C VAL A 522 4.74 22.41 27.65
N LEU A 523 4.94 21.16 27.99
CA LEU A 523 3.90 20.13 27.99
C LEU A 523 3.80 19.50 29.37
N SER A 524 2.58 19.26 29.89
CA SER A 524 2.40 18.43 31.08
C SER A 524 2.02 17.01 30.74
N GLN A 525 2.16 16.09 31.70
CA GLN A 525 1.75 14.69 31.57
C GLN A 525 0.22 14.50 31.72
N GLY A 526 -0.51 15.51 32.19
CA GLY A 526 -1.94 15.42 32.48
C GLY A 526 -2.78 14.89 31.32
N PRO A 527 -2.78 15.50 30.15
CA PRO A 527 -3.44 14.94 28.98
C PRO A 527 -2.54 13.98 28.23
N THR A 528 -3.11 13.22 27.29
CA THR A 528 -2.32 12.50 26.29
C THR A 528 -1.51 13.49 25.49
N GLN A 529 -0.19 13.34 25.50
CA GLN A 529 0.72 14.14 24.70
C GLN A 529 1.31 13.32 23.56
N THR A 530 1.27 13.87 22.36
CA THR A 530 1.94 13.29 21.20
C THR A 530 2.91 14.29 20.59
N ILE A 531 3.94 13.79 19.93
CA ILE A 531 4.93 14.61 19.25
C ILE A 531 5.25 14.01 17.86
N ALA A 532 5.41 14.87 16.86
CA ALA A 532 5.83 14.45 15.54
C ALA A 532 7.30 14.05 15.52
N GLY A 533 7.63 13.04 14.72
CA GLY A 533 9.00 12.58 14.54
C GLY A 533 9.32 12.22 13.10
N MET A 534 10.59 12.14 12.78
CA MET A 534 11.03 11.55 11.53
C MET A 534 10.68 10.06 11.49
N ALA A 535 10.44 9.54 10.28
CA ALA A 535 10.11 8.12 10.07
C ALA A 535 11.11 7.19 10.77
N PHE A 536 10.57 6.23 11.51
CA PHE A 536 11.35 5.23 12.24
C PHE A 536 10.78 3.82 11.99
N PRO A 537 11.63 2.81 11.75
CA PRO A 537 11.17 1.45 11.48
C PRO A 537 10.28 0.91 12.61
N GLY A 538 9.12 0.37 12.26
CA GLY A 538 8.17 -0.21 13.23
C GLY A 538 7.13 0.74 13.77
N PHE A 539 7.24 2.04 13.53
CA PHE A 539 6.20 3.01 13.84
C PHE A 539 5.39 3.33 12.59
N PRO A 540 4.07 3.47 12.70
CA PRO A 540 3.22 3.80 11.57
C PRO A 540 3.56 5.20 11.04
N SER A 541 3.64 5.34 9.71
CA SER A 541 3.82 6.66 9.10
C SER A 541 2.54 7.49 9.29
N THR A 542 2.72 8.70 9.76
CA THR A 542 1.68 9.71 9.90
C THR A 542 2.16 11.02 9.29
N ALA A 543 1.27 11.71 8.61
CA ALA A 543 1.54 13.07 8.14
C ALA A 543 1.07 14.02 9.25
N THR A 544 1.99 14.55 10.04
CA THR A 544 1.69 15.57 11.07
C THR A 544 2.49 16.82 10.81
N ARG A 545 1.87 17.94 11.04
CA ARG A 545 2.45 19.27 10.91
C ARG A 545 2.40 19.98 12.26
N LEU A 546 3.46 20.67 12.64
CA LEU A 546 3.56 21.38 13.90
C LEU A 546 4.16 22.79 13.67
N PRO A 547 3.52 23.84 14.16
CA PRO A 547 2.07 23.90 14.40
C PRO A 547 1.32 23.64 13.09
N PHE A 548 0.17 23.00 13.14
CA PHE A 548 -0.59 22.68 11.94
C PHE A 548 -1.53 23.82 11.54
N SER A 549 -1.79 23.97 10.25
CA SER A 549 -2.87 24.78 9.70
C SER A 549 -4.06 23.88 9.30
N VAL A 550 -5.24 24.46 9.32
CA VAL A 550 -6.46 23.82 8.81
C VAL A 550 -6.94 24.53 7.55
N ASP A 551 -7.46 23.75 6.59
CA ASP A 551 -8.11 24.31 5.42
C ASP A 551 -9.48 24.92 5.76
N GLN A 552 -10.15 25.51 4.77
CA GLN A 552 -11.48 26.11 4.91
C GLN A 552 -12.59 25.11 5.31
N ASN A 553 -12.30 23.81 5.27
CA ASN A 553 -13.22 22.75 5.71
C ASN A 553 -12.80 22.13 7.04
N PHE A 554 -11.87 22.74 7.74
CA PHE A 554 -11.26 22.25 8.99
C PHE A 554 -10.51 20.92 8.83
N ASN A 555 -10.02 20.63 7.61
CA ASN A 555 -9.11 19.52 7.42
C ASN A 555 -7.68 20.02 7.64
N VAL A 556 -6.89 19.26 8.34
CA VAL A 556 -5.45 19.55 8.46
C VAL A 556 -4.83 19.52 7.06
N GLU A 557 -4.21 20.61 6.67
CA GLU A 557 -3.47 20.64 5.42
C GLU A 557 -2.26 19.70 5.50
N SER A 558 -2.23 18.75 4.59
CA SER A 558 -1.20 17.72 4.53
C SER A 558 0.10 18.20 3.84
N ASP A 559 0.30 19.50 3.71
CA ASP A 559 1.54 20.07 3.15
C ASP A 559 2.74 19.97 4.11
N ALA A 560 2.65 18.99 5.02
CA ALA A 560 3.81 18.69 5.85
C ALA A 560 5.00 18.30 4.96
N PRO A 561 6.16 18.92 5.13
CA PRO A 561 7.37 18.57 4.38
C PRO A 561 7.80 17.10 4.58
N ASN A 562 7.15 16.38 5.49
CA ASN A 562 7.40 14.97 5.80
C ASN A 562 6.12 14.13 5.71
N ALA A 563 5.71 13.82 4.48
CA ALA A 563 4.69 12.78 4.23
C ALA A 563 5.07 11.38 4.83
N ASN A 564 6.28 11.23 5.34
CA ASN A 564 6.84 10.03 5.94
C ASN A 564 7.20 10.21 7.41
N GLY A 565 6.59 11.16 8.12
CA GLY A 565 6.77 11.33 9.56
C GLY A 565 6.06 10.26 10.38
N ILE A 566 6.30 10.25 11.68
CA ILE A 566 5.57 9.46 12.67
C ILE A 566 5.01 10.38 13.75
N THR A 567 3.95 9.95 14.43
CA THR A 567 3.47 10.57 15.66
C THR A 567 3.74 9.60 16.81
N VAL A 568 4.41 10.07 17.84
CA VAL A 568 4.79 9.27 19.00
C VAL A 568 4.06 9.80 20.23
N GLU A 569 3.37 8.94 20.94
CA GLU A 569 2.81 9.26 22.26
C GLU A 569 3.97 9.33 23.26
N LEU A 570 3.99 10.42 24.05
CA LEU A 570 5.02 10.60 25.06
C LEU A 570 4.80 9.65 26.22
N PRO A 571 5.85 8.97 26.70
CA PRO A 571 5.75 8.14 27.89
C PRO A 571 5.21 8.94 29.09
N ASP A 572 4.50 8.27 29.96
CA ASP A 572 3.93 8.81 31.20
C ASP A 572 2.86 9.91 31.01
N SER A 573 2.42 10.17 29.77
CA SER A 573 1.29 11.07 29.49
C SER A 573 -0.07 10.42 29.79
N ASN A 574 -1.13 11.25 29.91
CA ASN A 574 -2.49 10.84 30.24
C ASN A 574 -2.67 10.35 31.70
N ASP A 575 -1.91 10.93 32.62
CA ASP A 575 -2.06 10.67 34.07
C ASP A 575 -3.28 11.37 34.68
N GLY A 576 -3.88 12.34 33.98
CA GLY A 576 -5.06 13.09 34.42
C GLY A 576 -4.75 14.19 35.45
N VAL A 577 -3.49 14.48 35.73
CA VAL A 577 -3.06 15.51 36.70
C VAL A 577 -2.51 16.73 36.00
N PHE A 578 -3.26 17.80 36.02
CA PHE A 578 -2.91 19.08 35.39
C PHE A 578 -2.15 19.97 36.40
N PRO A 579 -0.88 20.28 36.21
CA PRO A 579 -0.14 21.20 37.06
C PRO A 579 -0.81 22.58 37.11
N THR A 580 -0.95 23.13 38.30
CA THR A 580 -1.63 24.43 38.51
C THR A 580 -0.63 25.57 38.44
N ILE A 581 -0.82 26.49 37.49
CA ILE A 581 -0.07 27.76 37.39
C ILE A 581 -0.88 28.87 38.08
N THR A 582 -0.34 29.43 39.12
CA THR A 582 -1.00 30.53 39.89
C THR A 582 -0.01 31.36 40.63
N GLY A 583 -0.35 32.66 40.90
CA GLY A 583 0.51 33.56 41.62
C GLY A 583 1.75 34.00 40.84
N GLY A 584 2.70 34.56 41.53
CA GLY A 584 3.95 35.11 40.97
C GLY A 584 4.01 36.62 41.00
N ALA A 585 5.12 37.19 40.46
CA ALA A 585 5.34 38.62 40.42
C ALA A 585 4.66 39.29 39.21
N ASN A 586 4.27 38.53 38.23
CA ASN A 586 3.69 39.04 37.00
C ASN A 586 2.15 39.15 37.12
N ALA A 587 1.59 40.17 36.46
CA ALA A 587 0.14 40.31 36.36
C ALA A 587 -0.47 39.24 35.46
N ASP A 588 0.24 38.88 34.39
CA ASP A 588 -0.09 37.78 33.48
C ASP A 588 0.65 36.54 33.95
N LEU A 589 -0.01 35.34 33.90
CA LEU A 589 0.64 34.12 34.40
C LEU A 589 1.60 33.49 33.40
N VAL A 590 1.19 33.35 32.15
CA VAL A 590 2.08 32.79 31.13
C VAL A 590 2.21 33.74 29.95
N SER A 591 3.48 34.06 29.57
CA SER A 591 3.78 34.79 28.36
C SER A 591 4.48 33.87 27.35
N LEU A 592 3.96 33.83 26.12
CA LEU A 592 4.49 32.96 25.06
C LEU A 592 5.48 33.72 24.17
N GLY A 593 6.60 33.10 23.87
CA GLY A 593 7.55 33.53 22.85
C GLY A 593 7.16 33.11 21.45
N GLU A 594 8.08 33.28 20.50
CA GLU A 594 7.90 32.87 19.09
C GLU A 594 7.91 31.37 18.93
N SER A 595 6.98 30.83 18.12
CA SER A 595 6.88 29.40 17.76
C SER A 595 6.83 28.48 18.99
N THR A 596 5.92 28.77 19.93
CA THR A 596 5.81 28.10 21.22
C THR A 596 4.54 27.25 21.33
N VAL A 597 4.60 26.23 22.18
CA VAL A 597 3.46 25.38 22.56
C VAL A 597 3.32 25.37 24.07
N LEU A 598 2.08 25.55 24.57
CA LEU A 598 1.72 25.35 25.99
C LEU A 598 0.55 24.36 26.07
N ALA A 599 0.72 23.23 26.76
CA ALA A 599 -0.31 22.21 26.80
C ALA A 599 -0.46 21.53 28.18
N GLY A 600 -1.71 21.37 28.62
CA GLY A 600 -2.08 20.52 29.74
C GLY A 600 -1.96 21.16 31.13
N PHE A 601 -2.19 22.45 31.27
CA PHE A 601 -2.07 23.17 32.55
C PHE A 601 -3.45 23.69 33.05
N GLU A 602 -3.59 23.74 34.35
CA GLU A 602 -4.60 24.53 35.04
C GLU A 602 -4.02 25.90 35.37
N ILE A 603 -4.55 26.99 34.77
CA ILE A 603 -4.05 28.35 34.90
C ILE A 603 -5.10 29.20 35.62
N ARG A 604 -4.85 29.65 36.81
CA ARG A 604 -5.89 30.32 37.61
C ARG A 604 -5.39 31.44 38.50
N ASP A 605 -6.32 32.32 38.85
CA ASP A 605 -6.15 33.42 39.81
C ASP A 605 -5.07 34.44 39.34
N ALA A 606 -4.98 34.65 38.03
CA ALA A 606 -4.13 35.71 37.46
C ALA A 606 -4.68 37.09 37.87
N ALA A 607 -3.77 38.06 38.18
CA ALA A 607 -4.19 39.44 38.46
C ALA A 607 -4.69 40.15 37.18
N ASN A 608 -4.18 39.76 36.00
CA ASN A 608 -4.56 40.25 34.69
C ASN A 608 -4.89 39.04 33.75
N HIS A 609 -4.11 38.71 32.76
CA HIS A 609 -4.38 37.67 31.81
C HIS A 609 -3.85 36.28 32.25
N GLY A 610 -4.54 35.23 31.84
CA GLY A 610 -4.08 33.85 32.04
C GLY A 610 -2.85 33.56 31.15
N VAL A 611 -3.03 33.66 29.85
CA VAL A 611 -1.97 33.48 28.85
C VAL A 611 -1.90 34.70 27.92
N THR A 612 -0.70 35.15 27.61
CA THR A 612 -0.45 36.25 26.68
C THR A 612 0.60 35.90 25.63
N ALA A 613 0.43 36.46 24.44
CA ALA A 613 1.49 36.53 23.43
C ALA A 613 1.41 37.88 22.73
N ALA A 614 2.55 38.51 22.45
CA ALA A 614 2.58 39.82 21.79
C ALA A 614 3.77 39.96 20.83
N ASN A 615 3.49 40.37 19.57
CA ASN A 615 4.45 40.58 18.50
C ASN A 615 5.37 39.37 18.22
N VAL A 616 4.79 38.19 18.23
CA VAL A 616 5.44 36.89 17.94
C VAL A 616 4.67 36.15 16.87
N ASN A 617 5.23 35.07 16.32
CA ASN A 617 4.54 34.23 15.34
C ASN A 617 4.40 32.80 15.88
N ASN A 618 3.40 32.08 15.37
CA ASN A 618 3.20 30.62 15.56
C ASN A 618 3.07 30.22 17.03
N VAL A 619 1.92 30.38 17.63
CA VAL A 619 1.64 29.93 19.00
C VAL A 619 0.57 28.83 19.01
N GLU A 620 0.77 27.84 19.88
CA GLU A 620 -0.19 26.76 20.10
C GLU A 620 -0.53 26.60 21.57
N LEU A 621 -1.83 26.58 21.87
CA LEU A 621 -2.39 26.35 23.20
C LEU A 621 -3.37 25.20 23.14
N ARG A 622 -3.16 24.15 23.94
CA ARG A 622 -4.05 22.99 23.90
C ARG A 622 -4.26 22.33 25.27
N ASN A 623 -5.46 21.78 25.46
CA ASN A 623 -5.79 21.03 26.68
C ASN A 623 -5.53 21.82 27.97
N ASN A 624 -5.74 23.16 28.00
CA ASN A 624 -5.54 23.97 29.17
C ASN A 624 -6.90 24.36 29.78
N LEU A 625 -6.95 24.37 31.11
CA LEU A 625 -8.06 24.91 31.88
C LEU A 625 -7.64 26.27 32.44
N ILE A 626 -8.33 27.37 32.07
CA ILE A 626 -8.05 28.73 32.53
C ILE A 626 -9.22 29.25 33.33
N GLU A 627 -8.97 29.63 34.58
CA GLU A 627 -10.03 30.00 35.49
C GLU A 627 -9.73 31.26 36.33
N ASN A 628 -10.78 32.05 36.61
CA ASN A 628 -10.75 33.15 37.61
C ASN A 628 -9.62 34.15 37.37
N VAL A 629 -9.37 34.55 36.13
CA VAL A 629 -8.37 35.53 35.80
C VAL A 629 -8.97 36.95 35.77
N GLY A 630 -8.21 37.98 36.16
CA GLY A 630 -8.67 39.35 36.24
C GLY A 630 -8.83 40.08 34.90
N GLY A 631 -8.14 39.64 33.87
CA GLY A 631 -8.23 40.05 32.47
C GLY A 631 -8.85 39.02 31.56
N SER A 632 -8.28 38.84 30.36
CA SER A 632 -8.71 37.81 29.44
C SER A 632 -8.08 36.44 29.80
N GLY A 633 -8.80 35.34 29.53
CA GLY A 633 -8.22 34.01 29.64
C GLY A 633 -6.99 33.85 28.74
N ILE A 634 -7.18 34.09 27.44
CA ILE A 634 -6.11 34.15 26.44
C ILE A 634 -6.13 35.51 25.77
N SER A 635 -4.99 36.18 25.69
CA SER A 635 -4.80 37.50 25.05
C SER A 635 -3.64 37.44 24.05
N LEU A 636 -3.95 37.52 22.76
CA LEU A 636 -2.97 37.50 21.67
C LEU A 636 -2.98 38.86 20.95
N ASP A 637 -1.89 39.60 21.02
CA ASP A 637 -1.76 40.93 20.41
C ASP A 637 -0.67 40.91 19.34
N ASN A 638 -1.04 41.17 18.10
CA ASN A 638 -0.14 41.10 16.94
C ASN A 638 0.64 39.77 16.85
N VAL A 639 -0.05 38.66 17.07
CA VAL A 639 0.52 37.32 16.80
C VAL A 639 0.30 37.01 15.34
N GLY A 640 1.39 36.71 14.63
CA GLY A 640 1.41 36.38 13.21
C GLY A 640 1.52 34.88 12.94
N GLY A 641 1.51 34.53 11.65
CA GLY A 641 1.65 33.14 11.24
C GLY A 641 0.47 32.29 11.69
N SER A 642 0.74 31.12 12.25
CA SER A 642 -0.28 30.15 12.68
C SER A 642 -0.55 30.27 14.19
N VAL A 643 -1.82 30.43 14.56
CA VAL A 643 -2.31 30.36 15.96
C VAL A 643 -3.25 29.19 16.08
N VAL A 644 -2.93 28.25 16.97
CA VAL A 644 -3.75 27.06 17.22
C VAL A 644 -4.25 27.05 18.66
N LEU A 645 -5.58 27.07 18.85
CA LEU A 645 -6.23 26.97 20.15
C LEU A 645 -7.10 25.71 20.13
N PHE A 646 -6.68 24.70 20.88
CA PHE A 646 -7.27 23.38 20.75
C PHE A 646 -7.62 22.78 22.10
N ASP A 647 -8.88 22.36 22.29
CA ASP A 647 -9.36 21.72 23.52
C ASP A 647 -9.02 22.50 24.80
N ASN A 648 -9.29 23.82 24.79
CA ASN A 648 -9.09 24.68 25.93
C ASN A 648 -10.43 25.04 26.59
N GLU A 649 -10.46 24.99 27.90
CA GLU A 649 -11.60 25.43 28.76
C GLU A 649 -11.27 26.76 29.45
N ILE A 650 -12.14 27.78 29.35
CA ILE A 650 -11.91 29.10 29.93
C ILE A 650 -13.15 29.56 30.70
N ASN A 651 -13.00 29.70 32.01
CA ASN A 651 -14.09 30.02 32.91
C ASN A 651 -13.81 31.27 33.74
N ASN A 652 -14.81 32.15 33.88
CA ASN A 652 -14.79 33.29 34.79
C ASN A 652 -13.60 34.25 34.57
N SER A 653 -13.28 34.60 33.34
CA SER A 653 -12.34 35.66 33.04
C SER A 653 -12.93 37.02 33.41
N GLY A 654 -12.11 38.01 33.73
CA GLY A 654 -12.56 39.34 34.11
C GLY A 654 -12.92 40.24 32.91
N ASP A 655 -12.49 39.87 31.72
CA ASP A 655 -12.73 40.63 30.48
C ASP A 655 -13.22 39.72 29.36
N ARG A 656 -12.37 38.95 28.70
CA ARG A 656 -12.74 38.07 27.60
C ARG A 656 -12.27 36.63 27.85
N GLY A 657 -12.96 35.65 27.34
CA GLY A 657 -12.42 34.29 27.27
C GLY A 657 -11.18 34.26 26.36
N ILE A 658 -11.38 34.59 25.10
CA ILE A 658 -10.31 34.69 24.11
C ILE A 658 -10.34 36.07 23.46
N HIS A 659 -9.17 36.74 23.42
CA HIS A 659 -8.96 38.02 22.76
C HIS A 659 -7.82 37.88 21.76
N ILE A 660 -8.07 38.18 20.47
CA ILE A 660 -7.07 38.18 19.42
C ILE A 660 -7.14 39.52 18.66
N GLN A 661 -6.11 40.31 18.77
CA GLN A 661 -6.00 41.58 18.08
C GLN A 661 -4.84 41.56 17.09
N ASN A 662 -5.04 42.08 15.88
CA ASN A 662 -3.99 42.29 14.89
C ASN A 662 -4.04 43.72 14.37
N SER A 663 -2.94 44.41 14.44
CA SER A 663 -2.78 45.82 14.04
C SER A 663 -1.60 46.06 13.13
N LEU A 664 -0.79 45.06 12.81
CA LEU A 664 0.43 45.16 12.01
C LEU A 664 0.28 44.42 10.68
N THR A 665 0.76 44.99 9.59
CA THR A 665 0.73 44.40 8.25
C THR A 665 1.63 43.18 8.16
N GLU A 666 2.78 43.21 8.80
CA GLU A 666 3.78 42.13 8.78
C GLU A 666 3.35 40.93 9.65
N GLN A 667 2.32 41.08 10.48
CA GLN A 667 1.80 40.06 11.38
C GLN A 667 0.44 39.54 10.85
N ALA A 668 0.38 39.08 9.59
CA ALA A 668 -0.78 38.38 9.10
C ALA A 668 -0.97 37.10 9.91
N VAL A 669 -2.17 36.89 10.45
CA VAL A 669 -2.48 35.75 11.33
C VAL A 669 -3.50 34.83 10.72
N GLU A 670 -3.24 33.55 10.84
CA GLU A 670 -4.18 32.46 10.58
C GLU A 670 -4.48 31.73 11.89
N VAL A 671 -5.75 31.80 12.32
CA VAL A 671 -6.19 31.27 13.62
C VAL A 671 -7.09 30.06 13.42
N ALA A 672 -6.73 28.94 14.04
CA ALA A 672 -7.54 27.74 14.12
C ALA A 672 -7.99 27.46 15.55
N ILE A 673 -9.31 27.39 15.78
CA ILE A 673 -9.89 27.14 17.12
C ILE A 673 -10.84 25.94 17.03
N ALA A 674 -10.63 24.95 17.87
CA ALA A 674 -11.52 23.80 17.96
C ALA A 674 -11.49 23.17 19.36
N GLY A 675 -12.64 22.58 19.78
CA GLY A 675 -12.72 21.94 21.10
C GLY A 675 -12.56 22.90 22.24
N PHE A 676 -13.45 23.89 22.35
CA PHE A 676 -13.38 24.85 23.45
C PHE A 676 -14.67 24.89 24.25
N ASP A 677 -14.52 25.19 25.53
CA ASP A 677 -15.64 25.52 26.41
C ASP A 677 -15.35 26.85 27.12
N LEU A 678 -16.12 27.89 26.78
CA LEU A 678 -16.00 29.22 27.38
C LEU A 678 -17.24 29.51 28.17
N ASN A 679 -17.09 29.63 29.50
CA ASN A 679 -18.27 29.82 30.36
C ASN A 679 -18.09 31.01 31.30
N SER A 680 -19.15 31.81 31.44
CA SER A 680 -19.22 32.92 32.38
C SER A 680 -18.14 33.99 32.22
N ASN A 681 -17.67 34.18 30.96
CA ASN A 681 -16.76 35.23 30.59
C ASN A 681 -17.55 36.50 30.25
N PRO A 682 -17.07 37.76 30.51
CA PRO A 682 -17.77 38.96 30.07
C PRO A 682 -18.05 39.00 28.59
N VAL A 683 -17.04 38.67 27.75
CA VAL A 683 -17.15 38.38 26.32
C VAL A 683 -16.57 37.01 26.10
N GLY A 684 -17.27 36.15 25.34
CA GLY A 684 -16.74 34.83 25.02
C GLY A 684 -15.46 34.92 24.16
N MET A 685 -15.58 35.41 22.93
CA MET A 685 -14.45 35.62 22.02
C MET A 685 -14.49 37.01 21.37
N GLU A 686 -13.34 37.59 21.16
CA GLU A 686 -13.19 38.86 20.43
C GLU A 686 -12.03 38.80 19.43
N PHE A 687 -12.32 39.12 18.18
CA PHE A 687 -11.38 39.18 17.05
C PHE A 687 -11.33 40.59 16.50
N LEU A 688 -10.18 41.24 16.57
CA LEU A 688 -9.98 42.63 16.14
C LEU A 688 -8.91 42.73 15.06
N ALA A 689 -9.25 43.33 13.90
CA ALA A 689 -8.30 43.72 12.90
C ALA A 689 -8.33 45.27 12.76
N ILE A 690 -7.24 45.99 13.13
CA ILE A 690 -7.24 47.46 13.28
C ILE A 690 -6.19 48.07 12.37
N ALA A 691 -6.58 48.74 11.28
CA ALA A 691 -5.70 49.43 10.37
C ALA A 691 -5.25 50.80 10.94
N SER A 692 -4.02 51.18 10.66
CA SER A 692 -3.48 52.52 10.95
C SER A 692 -3.21 53.31 9.66
N GLU A 693 -2.57 54.46 9.73
CA GLU A 693 -2.17 55.21 8.53
C GLU A 693 -1.23 54.41 7.59
N THR A 694 -0.41 53.56 8.17
CA THR A 694 0.65 52.79 7.48
C THR A 694 0.43 51.30 7.46
N GLU A 695 -0.41 50.76 8.35
CA GLU A 695 -0.61 49.33 8.56
C GLU A 695 -1.94 48.85 7.98
N SER A 696 -1.90 47.69 7.34
CA SER A 696 -3.04 47.02 6.76
C SER A 696 -3.10 45.55 7.23
N PRO A 697 -3.55 45.30 8.45
CA PRO A 697 -3.56 43.96 9.04
C PRO A 697 -4.50 43.01 8.30
N SER A 698 -4.11 41.74 8.30
CA SER A 698 -4.95 40.63 7.80
C SER A 698 -5.12 39.59 8.91
N GLN A 699 -6.36 39.21 9.16
CA GLN A 699 -6.73 38.20 10.15
C GLN A 699 -7.68 37.20 9.52
N ARG A 700 -7.33 35.95 9.54
CA ARG A 700 -8.18 34.84 9.17
C ARG A 700 -8.43 33.95 10.37
N VAL A 701 -9.70 33.65 10.68
CA VAL A 701 -10.10 32.84 11.84
C VAL A 701 -11.02 31.73 11.36
N SER A 702 -10.66 30.51 11.70
CA SER A 702 -11.46 29.32 11.47
C SER A 702 -11.82 28.64 12.80
N ILE A 703 -13.13 28.53 13.09
CA ILE A 703 -13.66 27.90 14.29
C ILE A 703 -14.51 26.71 13.88
N GLY A 704 -14.15 25.49 14.33
CA GLY A 704 -14.93 24.32 13.98
C GLY A 704 -14.53 23.06 14.72
N PRO A 705 -15.32 21.98 14.58
CA PRO A 705 -14.91 20.70 15.12
C PRO A 705 -13.74 20.16 14.30
N SER A 706 -12.73 19.73 14.96
CA SER A 706 -11.73 18.88 14.32
C SER A 706 -12.38 17.53 14.00
N THR A 707 -12.56 17.24 12.73
CA THR A 707 -13.16 15.96 12.28
C THR A 707 -12.11 14.93 11.88
N THR A 708 -10.83 15.28 11.92
CA THR A 708 -9.78 14.42 11.42
C THR A 708 -8.96 13.82 12.56
N ALA A 709 -8.81 12.53 12.49
CA ALA A 709 -7.75 11.82 13.18
C ALA A 709 -6.43 12.51 12.86
N ASN A 710 -5.68 12.98 13.82
CA ASN A 710 -4.36 13.63 13.68
C ASN A 710 -4.39 15.14 13.39
N THR A 711 -5.28 15.87 14.02
CA THR A 711 -5.37 17.31 13.81
C THR A 711 -4.35 18.10 14.61
N SER A 712 -3.88 17.59 15.75
CA SER A 712 -2.80 18.20 16.52
C SER A 712 -2.00 17.16 17.31
N GLU A 713 -0.79 17.52 17.68
CA GLU A 713 -0.09 16.82 18.75
C GLU A 713 -0.97 16.78 19.99
N GLY A 714 -1.14 15.63 20.61
CA GLY A 714 -1.84 15.50 21.87
C GLY A 714 -3.35 15.23 21.80
N THR A 715 -3.94 15.13 20.60
CA THR A 715 -5.38 14.83 20.50
C THR A 715 -5.62 13.36 20.14
N PRO A 716 -6.41 12.62 20.93
CA PRO A 716 -6.76 11.24 20.60
C PRO A 716 -7.52 11.15 19.26
N ASN A 717 -7.22 10.17 18.47
CA ASN A 717 -7.93 9.87 17.23
C ASN A 717 -9.45 9.76 17.45
N ASN A 718 -10.24 10.42 16.59
CA ASN A 718 -11.71 10.34 16.57
C ASN A 718 -12.48 10.97 17.75
N THR A 719 -11.92 11.93 18.49
CA THR A 719 -12.72 12.69 19.43
C THR A 719 -13.48 13.80 18.69
N VAL A 720 -14.80 13.77 18.76
CA VAL A 720 -15.62 14.90 18.29
C VAL A 720 -15.58 15.94 19.38
N LEU A 721 -14.86 17.03 19.14
CA LEU A 721 -14.79 18.13 20.09
C LEU A 721 -16.03 19.02 19.96
N THR A 722 -16.52 19.49 21.09
CA THR A 722 -17.62 20.45 21.15
C THR A 722 -17.07 21.86 21.28
N ASN A 723 -17.75 22.82 20.63
CA ASN A 723 -17.42 24.23 20.72
C ASN A 723 -18.56 24.92 21.43
N SER A 724 -18.30 25.50 22.61
CA SER A 724 -19.38 26.18 23.36
C SER A 724 -18.93 27.52 23.93
N ILE A 725 -19.80 28.51 23.88
CA ILE A 725 -19.73 29.80 24.54
C ILE A 725 -21.02 29.99 25.35
N LEU A 726 -20.91 29.93 26.67
CA LEU A 726 -22.03 29.89 27.56
C LEU A 726 -22.02 31.07 28.54
N ASN A 727 -23.17 31.65 28.81
CA ASN A 727 -23.39 32.61 29.88
C ASN A 727 -22.46 33.82 29.86
N SER A 728 -22.09 34.31 28.69
CA SER A 728 -21.31 35.54 28.55
C SER A 728 -22.09 36.72 29.13
N ALA A 729 -21.45 37.54 29.97
CA ALA A 729 -22.15 38.67 30.61
C ALA A 729 -22.54 39.77 29.61
N ASN A 730 -21.80 39.85 28.50
CA ASN A 730 -22.05 40.73 27.35
C ASN A 730 -22.26 39.89 26.10
N GLN A 731 -21.42 40.06 25.04
CA GLN A 731 -21.54 39.34 23.79
C GLN A 731 -20.89 37.95 23.89
N GLY A 732 -21.42 36.98 23.15
CA GLY A 732 -20.81 35.71 22.97
C GLY A 732 -19.54 35.82 22.06
N ILE A 733 -19.71 36.38 20.86
CA ILE A 733 -18.64 36.59 19.91
C ILE A 733 -18.67 38.04 19.40
N ILE A 734 -17.50 38.68 19.32
CA ILE A 734 -17.29 39.96 18.63
C ILE A 734 -16.29 39.77 17.51
N ALA A 735 -16.62 40.22 16.29
CA ALA A 735 -15.73 40.29 15.15
C ALA A 735 -15.72 41.72 14.61
N GLU A 736 -14.57 42.41 14.69
CA GLU A 736 -14.46 43.79 14.32
C GLU A 736 -13.28 44.04 13.36
N ALA A 737 -13.58 44.69 12.23
CA ALA A 737 -12.57 45.22 11.32
C ALA A 737 -12.64 46.75 11.30
N THR A 738 -11.60 47.40 11.83
CA THR A 738 -11.54 48.84 11.94
C THR A 738 -10.56 49.41 10.92
N GLY A 739 -11.05 50.16 9.96
CA GLY A 739 -10.24 50.87 8.98
C GLY A 739 -9.56 52.12 9.57
N SER A 740 -8.57 52.67 8.86
CA SER A 740 -7.89 53.90 9.28
C SER A 740 -8.78 55.15 9.02
N THR A 741 -8.93 55.99 10.05
CA THR A 741 -9.62 57.30 9.92
C THR A 741 -8.77 58.31 9.15
N ALA A 742 -7.44 58.11 9.02
CA ALA A 742 -6.50 59.01 8.37
C ALA A 742 -6.13 58.61 6.95
N SER A 743 -6.28 57.31 6.59
CA SER A 743 -5.89 56.77 5.27
C SER A 743 -6.96 55.82 4.75
N LEU A 744 -7.44 56.08 3.53
CA LEU A 744 -8.35 55.13 2.83
C LEU A 744 -7.59 54.05 2.03
N THR A 745 -6.28 54.10 2.01
CA THR A 745 -5.43 53.07 1.35
C THR A 745 -4.99 51.98 2.27
N SER A 746 -5.06 52.19 3.58
CA SER A 746 -4.78 51.18 4.60
C SER A 746 -6.08 50.46 4.96
N THR A 747 -6.13 49.17 4.74
CA THR A 747 -7.33 48.35 4.88
C THR A 747 -7.15 47.29 5.98
N ALA A 748 -8.11 47.21 6.89
CA ALA A 748 -8.24 46.05 7.77
C ALA A 748 -8.97 44.95 7.05
N THR A 749 -8.35 43.81 6.91
CA THR A 749 -8.96 42.61 6.28
C THR A 749 -9.21 41.54 7.33
N GLN A 750 -10.44 41.04 7.41
CA GLN A 750 -10.82 39.98 8.33
C GLN A 750 -11.72 38.96 7.64
N GLU A 751 -11.35 37.71 7.73
CA GLU A 751 -12.12 36.55 7.27
C GLU A 751 -12.38 35.64 8.48
N ILE A 752 -13.65 35.39 8.80
CA ILE A 752 -14.04 34.57 9.94
C ILE A 752 -15.04 33.50 9.52
N GLU A 753 -14.67 32.26 9.71
CA GLU A 753 -15.49 31.09 9.47
C GLU A 753 -15.77 30.37 10.78
N ILE A 754 -17.05 30.24 11.15
CA ILE A 754 -17.48 29.55 12.39
C ILE A 754 -18.41 28.41 12.00
N ALA A 755 -18.09 27.20 12.45
CA ALA A 755 -18.92 26.03 12.24
C ALA A 755 -19.15 25.24 13.54
N ASN A 756 -20.31 24.58 13.64
CA ASN A 756 -20.67 23.66 14.73
C ASN A 756 -20.46 24.23 16.15
N THR A 757 -20.71 25.52 16.33
CA THR A 757 -20.49 26.25 17.57
C THR A 757 -21.82 26.62 18.23
N THR A 758 -21.91 26.44 19.53
CA THR A 758 -23.07 26.87 20.37
C THR A 758 -22.71 28.15 21.09
N VAL A 759 -23.51 29.18 20.91
CA VAL A 759 -23.48 30.45 21.70
C VAL A 759 -24.80 30.56 22.42
N ASP A 760 -24.78 30.49 23.75
CA ASP A 760 -25.97 30.43 24.55
C ASP A 760 -25.90 31.33 25.79
N GLY A 761 -27.01 32.01 26.11
CA GLY A 761 -27.15 32.80 27.35
C GLY A 761 -26.30 34.08 27.37
N SER A 762 -26.03 34.74 26.26
CA SER A 762 -25.32 36.02 26.22
C SER A 762 -26.12 37.16 26.83
N GLY A 763 -25.52 38.01 27.68
CA GLY A 763 -26.16 39.13 28.33
C GLY A 763 -26.46 40.34 27.41
N ALA A 764 -25.85 40.34 26.21
CA ALA A 764 -26.16 41.26 25.14
C ALA A 764 -26.44 40.48 23.85
N GLU A 765 -25.75 40.74 22.71
CA GLU A 765 -25.90 39.99 21.48
C GLU A 765 -25.17 38.62 21.56
N GLY A 766 -25.70 37.62 20.91
CA GLY A 766 -25.01 36.34 20.76
C GLY A 766 -23.72 36.51 19.93
N VAL A 767 -23.88 37.04 18.74
CA VAL A 767 -22.77 37.33 17.81
C VAL A 767 -22.90 38.73 17.27
N ARG A 768 -21.82 39.52 17.38
CA ARG A 768 -21.73 40.87 16.86
C ARG A 768 -20.58 40.99 15.86
N VAL A 769 -20.94 41.40 14.63
CA VAL A 769 -19.99 41.53 13.53
C VAL A 769 -20.06 42.95 12.98
N LEU A 770 -18.93 43.64 12.97
CA LEU A 770 -18.94 45.05 12.60
C LEU A 770 -17.69 45.51 11.86
N THR A 771 -17.87 46.49 10.99
CA THR A 771 -16.81 47.31 10.41
C THR A 771 -16.91 48.71 10.94
N ARG A 772 -15.75 49.32 11.24
CA ARG A 772 -15.65 50.68 11.74
C ARG A 772 -14.70 51.49 10.88
N ASP A 773 -14.90 52.78 10.82
CA ASP A 773 -14.06 53.79 10.22
C ASP A 773 -13.33 53.35 8.93
N GLY A 774 -12.85 54.22 8.10
CA GLY A 774 -11.91 54.00 6.99
C GLY A 774 -12.28 52.87 6.01
N ALA A 775 -11.25 52.26 5.41
CA ALA A 775 -11.38 51.10 4.53
C ALA A 775 -11.25 49.79 5.34
N SER A 776 -12.23 48.92 5.19
CA SER A 776 -12.20 47.59 5.80
C SER A 776 -12.86 46.57 4.91
N SER A 777 -12.39 45.35 4.91
CA SER A 777 -13.00 44.21 4.22
C SER A 777 -13.23 43.09 5.23
N GLN A 778 -14.49 42.68 5.39
CA GLN A 778 -14.84 41.64 6.33
C GLN A 778 -15.70 40.60 5.68
N GLU A 779 -15.26 39.35 5.74
CA GLU A 779 -16.03 38.17 5.37
C GLU A 779 -16.34 37.37 6.66
N PHE A 780 -17.62 37.04 6.88
CA PHE A 780 -18.05 36.31 8.07
C PHE A 780 -19.03 35.22 7.68
N SER A 781 -18.75 34.00 8.09
CA SER A 781 -19.57 32.83 7.88
C SER A 781 -19.88 32.12 9.22
N PHE A 782 -21.17 31.80 9.44
CA PHE A 782 -21.61 30.96 10.57
C PHE A 782 -22.46 29.81 10.06
N ALA A 783 -22.03 28.59 10.31
CA ALA A 783 -22.63 27.40 9.74
C ALA A 783 -22.84 26.29 10.77
N SER A 784 -24.00 25.61 10.68
CA SER A 784 -24.32 24.41 11.46
C SER A 784 -24.24 24.60 13.00
N GLY A 785 -24.34 25.83 13.48
CA GLY A 785 -24.27 26.17 14.89
C GLY A 785 -25.62 26.59 15.49
N THR A 786 -25.59 26.98 16.76
CA THR A 786 -26.74 27.47 17.52
C THR A 786 -26.43 28.83 18.16
N VAL A 787 -27.35 29.78 18.10
CA VAL A 787 -27.32 31.03 18.86
C VAL A 787 -28.64 31.19 19.56
N SER A 788 -28.60 31.05 20.91
CA SER A 788 -29.84 31.01 21.72
C SER A 788 -29.72 31.81 23.00
N ASP A 789 -30.87 32.14 23.58
CA ASP A 789 -31.05 32.76 24.90
C ASP A 789 -30.24 34.03 25.13
N SER A 790 -29.85 34.76 24.09
CA SER A 790 -29.18 36.05 24.23
C SER A 790 -30.15 37.12 24.67
N ALA A 791 -29.75 37.99 25.60
CA ALA A 791 -30.62 39.07 26.08
C ALA A 791 -30.89 40.14 25.01
N GLY A 792 -29.97 40.32 24.07
CA GLY A 792 -30.12 41.16 22.88
C GLY A 792 -30.51 40.37 21.64
N ASN A 793 -29.92 40.73 20.49
CA ASN A 793 -30.14 40.01 19.24
C ASN A 793 -29.33 38.72 19.21
N GLY A 794 -29.76 37.74 18.42
CA GLY A 794 -28.94 36.56 18.12
C GLY A 794 -27.69 36.98 17.35
N PHE A 795 -27.88 37.62 16.20
CA PHE A 795 -26.83 38.25 15.41
C PHE A 795 -27.08 39.73 15.25
N THR A 796 -26.02 40.55 15.34
CA THR A 796 -26.01 41.96 14.98
C THR A 796 -24.89 42.23 13.98
N PHE A 797 -25.24 42.61 12.76
CA PHE A 797 -24.34 42.95 11.67
C PHE A 797 -24.38 44.44 11.43
N VAL A 798 -23.24 45.13 11.56
CA VAL A 798 -23.12 46.57 11.37
C VAL A 798 -22.02 46.90 10.39
N ASN A 799 -22.33 47.51 9.26
CA ASN A 799 -21.33 48.05 8.33
C ASN A 799 -21.25 49.55 8.42
N GLY A 800 -20.07 50.07 8.78
CA GLY A 800 -19.76 51.50 8.77
C GLY A 800 -20.10 52.24 10.06
N GLU A 801 -20.03 51.66 11.25
CA GLU A 801 -20.18 52.38 12.54
C GLU A 801 -19.03 53.40 12.72
N ALA A 802 -19.37 54.67 12.97
CA ALA A 802 -18.37 55.70 13.27
C ALA A 802 -17.99 55.70 14.75
N ASN A 803 -16.67 55.60 15.01
CA ASN A 803 -16.19 55.74 16.37
C ASN A 803 -15.98 57.21 16.80
N THR A 804 -15.45 58.06 15.92
CA THR A 804 -15.27 59.50 16.18
C THR A 804 -15.12 60.29 14.87
N GLY A 805 -16.08 61.18 14.59
CA GLY A 805 -15.97 62.13 13.47
C GLY A 805 -16.78 61.80 12.23
N PRO A 806 -16.65 62.52 11.09
CA PRO A 806 -17.38 62.21 9.89
C PRO A 806 -16.91 60.87 9.30
N ILE A 807 -17.87 59.99 9.05
CA ILE A 807 -17.67 58.68 8.51
C ILE A 807 -17.01 58.74 7.11
N ARG A 808 -15.89 58.07 6.94
CA ARG A 808 -15.22 57.85 5.65
C ARG A 808 -15.14 56.37 5.41
N THR A 809 -16.25 55.76 5.00
CA THR A 809 -16.27 54.34 4.86
C THR A 809 -16.16 53.89 3.39
N ALA A 810 -15.20 53.08 3.12
CA ALA A 810 -15.16 52.18 1.95
C ALA A 810 -15.25 50.72 2.41
N ALA A 811 -16.03 50.47 3.47
CA ALA A 811 -16.12 49.18 4.07
C ALA A 811 -16.95 48.22 3.20
N VAL A 812 -16.44 47.00 3.00
CA VAL A 812 -17.15 45.90 2.36
C VAL A 812 -17.36 44.78 3.40
N GLN A 813 -18.58 44.31 3.48
CA GLN A 813 -18.93 43.21 4.42
C GLN A 813 -19.75 42.15 3.67
N GLU A 814 -19.23 40.91 3.69
CA GLU A 814 -19.95 39.72 3.21
C GLU A 814 -20.32 38.83 4.39
N LEU A 815 -21.57 38.46 4.50
CA LEU A 815 -22.11 37.77 5.67
C LEU A 815 -22.89 36.55 5.23
N ILE A 816 -22.60 35.39 5.80
CA ILE A 816 -23.25 34.11 5.49
C ILE A 816 -23.71 33.44 6.77
N VAL A 817 -25.03 33.15 6.90
CA VAL A 817 -25.57 32.32 7.99
C VAL A 817 -26.33 31.16 7.37
N ARG A 818 -25.86 29.94 7.61
CA ARG A 818 -26.41 28.74 6.97
C ARG A 818 -26.57 27.56 7.92
N ASN A 819 -27.58 26.74 7.69
CA ASN A 819 -27.84 25.47 8.41
C ASN A 819 -27.85 25.62 9.96
N SER A 820 -28.15 26.78 10.47
CA SER A 820 -28.01 27.14 11.87
C SER A 820 -29.34 27.26 12.60
N THR A 821 -29.32 27.23 13.92
CA THR A 821 -30.51 27.48 14.77
C THR A 821 -30.34 28.81 15.49
N ILE A 822 -31.37 29.68 15.37
CA ILE A 822 -31.42 30.96 16.10
C ILE A 822 -32.74 30.96 16.88
N SER A 823 -32.66 30.93 18.20
CA SER A 823 -33.86 30.78 19.01
C SER A 823 -33.79 31.56 20.33
N ASP A 824 -34.97 31.95 20.80
CA ASP A 824 -35.23 32.43 22.16
C ASP A 824 -34.41 33.65 22.60
N ASN A 825 -33.90 34.41 21.62
CA ASN A 825 -33.18 35.66 21.86
C ASN A 825 -34.15 36.82 22.23
N GLY A 826 -33.74 37.69 23.12
CA GLY A 826 -34.54 38.79 23.65
C GLY A 826 -34.80 39.89 22.62
N GLY A 827 -33.94 40.05 21.64
CA GLY A 827 -34.08 40.97 20.49
C GLY A 827 -34.46 40.29 19.18
N ASN A 828 -33.95 40.80 18.08
CA ASN A 828 -34.09 40.18 16.76
C ASN A 828 -33.27 38.91 16.66
N GLY A 829 -33.69 37.91 15.89
CA GLY A 829 -32.83 36.78 15.55
C GLY A 829 -31.60 37.26 14.76
N ILE A 830 -31.82 38.13 13.76
CA ILE A 830 -30.77 38.76 13.00
C ILE A 830 -31.12 40.24 12.80
N ASP A 831 -30.21 41.13 13.16
CA ASP A 831 -30.30 42.57 12.97
C ASP A 831 -29.18 43.04 12.05
N VAL A 832 -29.51 43.82 11.02
CA VAL A 832 -28.56 44.26 9.98
C VAL A 832 -28.64 45.76 9.80
N THR A 833 -27.53 46.44 9.95
CA THR A 833 -27.45 47.89 9.80
C THR A 833 -26.34 48.28 8.83
N LEU A 834 -26.69 49.03 7.78
CA LEU A 834 -25.73 49.70 6.92
C LEU A 834 -25.75 51.20 7.24
N ALA A 835 -24.70 51.71 7.83
CA ALA A 835 -24.65 53.05 8.38
C ALA A 835 -24.14 54.09 7.37
N ASP A 836 -23.44 53.75 6.28
CA ASP A 836 -22.93 54.71 5.27
C ASP A 836 -22.63 54.02 3.91
N ALA A 837 -21.79 54.66 3.08
CA ALA A 837 -21.57 54.31 1.66
C ALA A 837 -20.80 53.00 1.41
N GLY A 838 -20.72 52.09 2.40
CA GLY A 838 -20.15 50.76 2.25
C GLY A 838 -21.02 49.80 1.42
N ALA A 839 -20.47 48.66 1.06
CA ALA A 839 -21.19 47.56 0.46
C ALA A 839 -21.41 46.43 1.48
N GLN A 840 -22.61 45.89 1.55
CA GLN A 840 -22.95 44.78 2.43
C GLN A 840 -23.77 43.74 1.70
N GLU A 841 -23.36 42.48 1.78
CA GLU A 841 -24.13 41.35 1.30
C GLU A 841 -24.46 40.42 2.46
N LEU A 842 -25.69 39.90 2.50
CA LEU A 842 -26.10 38.92 3.51
C LEU A 842 -26.82 37.75 2.86
N VAL A 843 -26.30 36.55 3.07
CA VAL A 843 -26.90 35.29 2.64
C VAL A 843 -27.36 34.49 3.85
N ILE A 844 -28.65 34.16 3.90
CA ILE A 844 -29.27 33.32 4.92
C ILE A 844 -29.82 32.07 4.24
N ALA A 845 -29.32 30.90 4.56
CA ALA A 845 -29.75 29.66 3.93
C ALA A 845 -30.03 28.57 4.96
N SER A 846 -31.17 27.87 4.81
CA SER A 846 -31.53 26.67 5.63
C SER A 846 -31.47 26.89 7.14
N THR A 847 -31.65 28.12 7.61
CA THR A 847 -31.55 28.47 9.04
C THR A 847 -32.93 28.34 9.71
N LYS A 848 -32.96 27.62 10.86
CA LYS A 848 -34.17 27.49 11.70
C LYS A 848 -34.26 28.66 12.65
N ARG A 849 -35.48 29.21 12.83
CA ARG A 849 -35.77 30.33 13.75
C ARG A 849 -36.99 30.02 14.60
N SER A 850 -36.95 30.42 15.87
CA SER A 850 -38.15 30.38 16.71
C SER A 850 -39.12 31.48 16.33
N HIS A 851 -40.40 31.40 16.78
CA HIS A 851 -41.47 32.36 16.46
C HIS A 851 -41.17 33.80 16.96
N SER A 852 -40.22 33.98 17.89
CA SER A 852 -39.84 35.30 18.43
C SER A 852 -38.68 35.97 17.68
N SER A 853 -38.05 35.27 16.75
CA SER A 853 -36.82 35.73 16.07
C SER A 853 -37.18 36.44 14.75
N ALA A 854 -37.22 37.76 14.72
CA ALA A 854 -37.41 38.57 13.51
C ALA A 854 -36.09 38.82 12.78
N ILE A 855 -36.13 39.13 11.48
CA ILE A 855 -35.05 39.76 10.75
C ILE A 855 -35.44 41.22 10.56
N THR A 856 -34.59 42.10 11.04
CA THR A 856 -34.73 43.55 10.80
C THR A 856 -33.56 44.02 9.96
N ALA A 857 -33.82 44.64 8.84
CA ALA A 857 -32.81 45.28 8.01
C ALA A 857 -33.13 46.78 7.92
N LEU A 858 -32.18 47.59 8.32
CA LEU A 858 -32.24 49.05 8.17
C LEU A 858 -31.26 49.46 7.07
N TRP A 859 -31.80 49.93 5.95
CA TRP A 859 -31.00 50.35 4.77
C TRP A 859 -30.84 51.86 4.79
#